data_8fcaf48efeb115811383d9c3f00c7b9e
#
_entry.id   8fcaf48efeb115811383d9c3f00c7b9e
#
_cell.length_a   1.000
_cell.length_b   1.000
_cell.length_c   1.000
_cell.angle_alpha   90.00
_cell.angle_beta   90.00
_cell.angle_gamma   90.00
#
_symmetry.space_group_name_H-M   'P 1'
#
loop_
_entity.id
_entity.type
_entity.pdbx_description
1 polymer ?
#
loop_
_entity_poly.entity_id
_entity_poly.type
_entity_poly.pdbx_seq_one_letter_code
_entity_poly.pdbx_strand_id
1 'polypeptide(L)'
;MHAGVPLAIGRPRSLALAALALAGVVTAGGPLLPPLATPGVAAAQPAGGAQPRSVQCAAAFMARVSQTTQPHCSATTEVATAGTVPADFHETVVWSNLVNPTAIRFAGDGRVFVTEKSGTIKVFTSLADPTPTVFSGLTTNVMNFWDRGLLGIALDPSLVAGSATGYLYVMYTYDHILGSGAPAPRWSDVCPAPPGATTDGCVVSGRLSRFAVNGTTIGPAEQVLLEDWCNQFPSHSVGTVMFGPGGALYVSGGDGAHFNPPDWGQFGGTTTPVVTPKNPCNDPPGGAMAPPEAEGGTLRSQDMRTTGDPTGLDGAILRIDPTTAAGLPGNPFANSTDANARRIIAYGLRNPFRMTTRPGTNELWLGDVGWSTWEEINRIPDATDNVAENFGWPCYEHSSQPASYRDADLTICENLYASPGAQTDAYYSYNHGSKVVSTDTCPTANGSSTTGLAFYPESGGTFPGAFSGALFFADYSRNCIWYMPAGTDGQPDVAARQPFVQGAAAPVDVVIGPNGDLFYVDLVGGTIRRVSYIPGNQPPTAHLDASPTSGPAPLHVDFDASGSSDPEGLALTYAWDLDGDGQYNDATGVTTSHTYSNLGSVTVGLRVTDVDGSSDTTTTLISAGNAPPIPSISMPTAALHWKANDVIAYSGSATDAQDGPLPASALTWTLDLLHCPSSCHTHEVSTWSGASGSFAAPDHEYPSHLILTLTATDSDGLAASTSVQLDPKTVNLTLQSVPAGLQLVFNDVSASTPFSRTVIVGSTNVVTAPAVQTLAGKGYVFKSWSDAGARSHTIKAPAAPATWTATYLPSSFTVTPVADAYVKSTTPGTNYGKATSLRALTSQTRSYLKFTISGLTAPAKDVRLRLWVTNPSSSGVDVYRASTNSWSETGVTWQHKPGLGVWLRSATNAVAGTWLTIDLGRAITANGTYTLVLRGRSSDAAWFASRETSHDPQLVVYR
;
A
#
# COMPACT_ATOMS: atom_id res chain seq x y z
N MET A 1 4.56 61.84 -21.03
CA MET A 1 5.72 62.62 -21.47
C MET A 1 6.95 61.75 -21.39
N HIS A 2 7.49 61.48 -22.53
CA HIS A 2 8.86 61.13 -22.94
C HIS A 2 9.53 59.98 -22.17
N ALA A 3 9.70 58.85 -22.75
CA ALA A 3 10.47 58.39 -23.94
C ALA A 3 11.95 58.10 -23.55
N GLY A 4 12.39 56.89 -23.93
CA GLY A 4 13.74 56.61 -24.18
C GLY A 4 14.23 55.17 -23.98
N VAL A 5 14.02 54.33 -24.96
CA VAL A 5 14.75 53.07 -25.35
C VAL A 5 15.88 53.56 -26.31
N PRO A 6 16.93 52.84 -26.70
CA PRO A 6 17.31 51.44 -26.57
C PRO A 6 18.82 51.09 -26.60
N LEU A 7 19.09 49.86 -26.95
CA LEU A 7 20.28 49.17 -27.60
C LEU A 7 21.29 48.51 -26.66
N ALA A 8 21.55 47.27 -26.68
CA ALA A 8 21.79 46.14 -27.59
C ALA A 8 23.26 45.77 -27.74
N ILE A 9 23.50 44.44 -27.94
CA ILE A 9 24.72 43.78 -28.53
C ILE A 9 25.81 43.43 -27.49
N GLY A 10 26.20 42.16 -27.32
CA GLY A 10 26.82 41.23 -28.11
C GLY A 10 27.29 39.95 -27.41
N ARG A 11 27.04 38.86 -28.01
CA ARG A 11 27.88 37.64 -27.93
C ARG A 11 29.16 37.82 -28.75
N PRO A 12 30.27 37.12 -28.55
CA PRO A 12 30.37 35.77 -29.05
C PRO A 12 31.33 34.75 -28.35
N ARG A 13 31.07 33.48 -28.57
CA ARG A 13 31.91 32.36 -29.05
C ARG A 13 33.24 32.00 -28.38
N SER A 14 33.30 30.78 -27.81
CA SER A 14 33.94 29.53 -28.29
C SER A 14 35.47 29.45 -28.33
N LEU A 15 35.98 28.31 -27.83
CA LEU A 15 37.03 27.39 -28.30
C LEU A 15 37.51 26.56 -27.09
N ALA A 16 37.35 25.29 -26.96
CA ALA A 16 37.78 24.10 -27.72
C ALA A 16 39.26 23.71 -27.51
N LEU A 17 39.46 22.41 -27.31
CA LEU A 17 40.66 21.55 -27.41
C LEU A 17 41.69 21.63 -26.25
N ALA A 18 42.32 20.53 -25.81
CA ALA A 18 42.59 19.24 -26.45
C ALA A 18 42.97 18.16 -25.44
N ALA A 19 42.78 16.95 -25.89
CA ALA A 19 43.23 15.68 -25.35
C ALA A 19 44.77 15.54 -25.31
N LEU A 20 45.24 14.62 -24.45
CA LEU A 20 46.33 13.71 -24.86
C LEU A 20 46.25 12.37 -24.08
N ALA A 21 46.13 11.32 -24.82
CA ALA A 21 46.34 9.93 -24.45
C ALA A 21 47.84 9.61 -24.40
N LEU A 22 48.22 8.64 -23.59
CA LEU A 22 49.32 7.71 -24.03
C LEU A 22 49.12 6.33 -23.42
N ALA A 23 49.28 5.39 -24.29
CA ALA A 23 49.18 3.95 -24.17
C ALA A 23 50.53 3.28 -23.80
N GLY A 24 50.41 1.98 -23.46
CA GLY A 24 51.56 1.05 -23.44
C GLY A 24 51.19 -0.18 -22.59
N VAL A 25 50.67 -1.21 -23.08
CA VAL A 25 51.14 -2.37 -23.88
C VAL A 25 51.90 -3.42 -23.06
N VAL A 26 51.22 -4.56 -22.84
CA VAL A 26 51.57 -6.00 -23.00
C VAL A 26 52.65 -6.61 -22.10
N THR A 27 52.37 -7.72 -21.39
CA THR A 27 52.51 -9.10 -21.86
C THR A 27 52.12 -10.17 -20.86
N ALA A 28 51.76 -11.31 -21.39
CA ALA A 28 51.23 -12.54 -20.91
C ALA A 28 52.12 -13.38 -19.96
N GLY A 29 51.51 -14.32 -19.24
CA GLY A 29 52.14 -15.48 -18.64
C GLY A 29 51.28 -16.18 -17.60
N GLY A 30 50.65 -17.29 -17.92
CA GLY A 30 49.95 -18.20 -16.98
C GLY A 30 50.93 -19.22 -16.34
N PRO A 31 50.45 -20.37 -15.87
CA PRO A 31 49.83 -20.56 -14.56
C PRO A 31 50.70 -21.43 -13.61
N LEU A 32 50.45 -21.39 -12.30
CA LEU A 32 50.81 -22.48 -11.39
C LEU A 32 50.01 -22.48 -10.08
N LEU A 33 49.61 -23.65 -9.67
CA LEU A 33 48.84 -24.03 -8.52
C LEU A 33 49.69 -24.05 -7.21
N PRO A 34 49.09 -24.36 -6.04
CA PRO A 34 49.18 -23.60 -4.78
C PRO A 34 50.19 -24.13 -3.75
N PRO A 35 50.34 -23.52 -2.61
CA PRO A 35 50.52 -24.25 -1.37
C PRO A 35 49.63 -23.78 -0.19
N LEU A 36 49.16 -24.76 0.51
CA LEU A 36 48.82 -25.02 1.89
C LEU A 36 48.77 -23.89 2.92
N ALA A 37 47.74 -24.01 3.74
CA ALA A 37 47.27 -23.23 4.88
C ALA A 37 48.26 -23.18 6.07
N THR A 38 48.17 -22.04 6.78
CA THR A 38 48.39 -21.98 8.22
C THR A 38 47.33 -21.05 8.88
N PRO A 39 46.93 -21.28 10.15
CA PRO A 39 45.71 -20.72 10.72
C PRO A 39 45.97 -19.33 11.30
N GLY A 40 45.18 -18.35 10.82
CA GLY A 40 45.14 -17.02 11.38
C GLY A 40 43.92 -16.87 12.31
N VAL A 41 44.16 -16.30 13.42
CA VAL A 41 43.25 -15.97 14.54
C VAL A 41 41.97 -15.32 14.02
N ALA A 42 40.80 -15.90 14.31
CA ALA A 42 39.51 -15.30 14.08
C ALA A 42 39.30 -14.12 15.03
N ALA A 43 39.18 -12.93 14.47
CA ALA A 43 38.58 -11.80 15.20
C ALA A 43 37.07 -12.09 15.31
N ALA A 44 36.58 -12.13 16.54
CA ALA A 44 35.17 -12.26 16.84
C ALA A 44 34.42 -11.04 16.26
N GLN A 45 33.47 -11.30 15.36
CA GLN A 45 32.43 -10.32 15.05
C GLN A 45 31.50 -10.20 16.25
N PRO A 46 31.05 -9.00 16.60
CA PRO A 46 30.04 -8.86 17.65
C PRO A 46 28.76 -9.53 17.17
N ALA A 47 28.16 -10.31 18.05
CA ALA A 47 26.87 -10.95 17.88
C ALA A 47 25.85 -9.87 17.50
N GLY A 48 25.21 -10.04 16.35
CA GLY A 48 24.11 -9.18 15.94
C GLY A 48 22.99 -9.29 16.97
N GLY A 49 22.67 -8.17 17.61
CA GLY A 49 21.54 -8.07 18.50
C GLY A 49 20.26 -8.48 17.77
N ALA A 50 19.49 -9.35 18.37
CA ALA A 50 18.15 -9.70 17.89
C ALA A 50 17.30 -8.42 17.86
N GLN A 51 16.78 -8.10 16.72
CA GLN A 51 15.79 -7.00 16.59
C GLN A 51 14.56 -7.33 17.43
N PRO A 52 13.97 -6.36 18.14
CA PRO A 52 12.76 -6.58 18.94
C PRO A 52 11.62 -7.13 18.08
N ARG A 53 10.85 -8.07 18.58
CA ARG A 53 9.71 -8.70 17.87
C ARG A 53 8.62 -7.69 17.40
N SER A 54 8.51 -6.54 18.06
CA SER A 54 7.64 -5.43 17.67
C SER A 54 7.94 -4.87 16.27
N VAL A 55 9.21 -4.87 15.85
CA VAL A 55 9.60 -4.42 14.50
C VAL A 55 9.18 -5.45 13.44
N GLN A 56 9.12 -6.73 13.78
CA GLN A 56 8.73 -7.80 12.87
C GLN A 56 7.22 -7.81 12.58
N CYS A 57 6.38 -7.47 13.59
CA CYS A 57 4.94 -7.35 13.38
C CYS A 57 4.57 -6.14 12.51
N ALA A 58 5.25 -5.01 12.67
CA ALA A 58 5.00 -3.82 11.88
C ALA A 58 5.31 -4.02 10.37
N ALA A 59 6.41 -4.72 10.07
CA ALA A 59 6.78 -5.02 8.68
C ALA A 59 5.84 -6.03 8.00
N ALA A 60 5.25 -6.96 8.77
CA ALA A 60 4.33 -7.98 8.26
C ALA A 60 2.96 -7.41 7.86
N PHE A 61 2.49 -6.36 8.54
CA PHE A 61 1.18 -5.77 8.31
C PHE A 61 1.07 -5.04 6.96
N MET A 62 2.13 -4.37 6.53
CA MET A 62 2.14 -3.54 5.30
C MET A 62 2.66 -4.29 4.06
N ALA A 63 3.35 -5.40 4.22
CA ALA A 63 4.06 -6.02 3.10
C ALA A 63 3.31 -7.16 2.41
N ARG A 64 2.19 -7.69 2.94
CA ARG A 64 1.55 -8.89 2.36
C ARG A 64 0.06 -9.03 2.58
N VAL A 65 -0.57 -9.02 1.51
CA VAL A 65 -1.96 -9.30 1.27
C VAL A 65 -2.10 -10.68 0.64
N SER A 66 -2.20 -11.69 1.42
CA SER A 66 -2.92 -12.92 1.06
C SER A 66 -3.06 -13.85 2.25
N GLN A 67 -3.98 -13.57 3.17
CA GLN A 67 -4.52 -14.63 4.03
C GLN A 67 -5.84 -14.26 4.68
N THR A 68 -6.67 -15.25 4.83
CA THR A 68 -8.05 -15.21 5.33
C THR A 68 -8.16 -15.11 6.86
N THR A 69 -7.04 -14.93 7.56
CA THR A 69 -7.02 -14.79 9.03
C THR A 69 -6.06 -13.68 9.43
N GLN A 70 -6.53 -12.78 10.26
CA GLN A 70 -5.71 -11.75 10.87
C GLN A 70 -4.64 -12.40 11.76
N PRO A 71 -3.36 -12.01 11.69
CA PRO A 71 -2.43 -12.34 12.74
C PRO A 71 -2.83 -11.56 14.00
N HIS A 72 -3.39 -12.25 14.99
CA HIS A 72 -3.47 -11.71 16.33
C HIS A 72 -2.03 -11.70 16.88
N CYS A 73 -1.41 -10.53 16.95
CA CYS A 73 -0.25 -10.34 17.81
C CYS A 73 -0.74 -10.48 19.25
N SER A 74 -0.60 -11.67 19.80
CA SER A 74 -0.83 -11.88 21.22
C SER A 74 0.26 -11.10 21.95
N ALA A 75 -0.13 -10.16 22.78
CA ALA A 75 0.77 -9.37 23.59
C ALA A 75 1.48 -10.28 24.60
N THR A 76 2.61 -10.85 24.19
CA THR A 76 3.61 -11.23 25.17
C THR A 76 4.35 -9.94 25.51
N THR A 77 4.32 -9.57 26.75
CA THR A 77 4.82 -8.36 27.38
C THR A 77 6.36 -8.18 27.24
N GLU A 78 6.82 -7.92 26.01
CA GLU A 78 8.04 -7.17 25.83
C GLU A 78 7.63 -5.75 25.47
N VAL A 79 7.68 -4.85 26.43
CA VAL A 79 7.61 -3.41 26.18
C VAL A 79 8.75 -3.09 25.22
N ALA A 80 8.43 -2.64 24.01
CA ALA A 80 9.44 -2.23 23.04
C ALA A 80 10.38 -1.24 23.73
N THR A 81 11.70 -1.39 23.54
CA THR A 81 12.70 -0.47 24.08
C THR A 81 12.35 0.96 23.70
N ALA A 82 12.65 1.93 24.56
CA ALA A 82 12.46 3.34 24.29
C ALA A 82 13.17 3.74 23.01
N GLY A 83 12.53 4.60 22.21
CA GLY A 83 13.15 5.19 21.03
C GLY A 83 14.30 6.12 21.42
N THR A 84 15.23 6.34 20.49
CA THR A 84 16.25 7.37 20.67
C THR A 84 15.64 8.74 20.46
N VAL A 85 15.66 9.58 21.48
CA VAL A 85 15.18 10.97 21.49
C VAL A 85 16.38 11.96 21.56
N PRO A 86 16.20 13.26 21.26
CA PRO A 86 17.24 14.28 21.46
C PRO A 86 17.65 14.39 22.94
N ALA A 87 18.84 14.96 23.18
CA ALA A 87 19.32 15.22 24.54
C ALA A 87 18.28 15.99 25.37
N ASP A 88 18.20 15.67 26.64
CA ASP A 88 17.25 16.22 27.63
C ASP A 88 15.76 15.87 27.36
N PHE A 89 15.48 15.00 26.38
CA PHE A 89 14.14 14.44 26.19
C PHE A 89 14.08 13.00 26.70
N HIS A 90 12.95 12.63 27.27
CA HIS A 90 12.74 11.31 27.89
C HIS A 90 11.46 10.69 27.33
N GLU A 91 11.59 9.45 26.84
CA GLU A 91 10.43 8.65 26.43
C GLU A 91 10.02 7.75 27.59
N THR A 92 8.76 7.79 27.97
CA THR A 92 8.17 6.94 29.00
C THR A 92 6.88 6.28 28.52
N VAL A 93 6.60 5.05 28.99
CA VAL A 93 5.31 4.38 28.78
C VAL A 93 4.34 4.86 29.83
N VAL A 94 3.23 5.46 29.39
CA VAL A 94 2.16 5.92 30.30
C VAL A 94 1.22 4.78 30.67
N TRP A 95 0.77 4.03 29.64
CA TRP A 95 -0.06 2.84 29.81
C TRP A 95 0.39 1.76 28.84
N SER A 96 0.30 0.52 29.32
CA SER A 96 0.57 -0.70 28.57
C SER A 96 -0.66 -1.61 28.56
N ASN A 97 -0.54 -2.78 27.94
CA ASN A 97 -1.59 -3.79 27.85
C ASN A 97 -2.89 -3.27 27.16
N LEU A 98 -2.74 -2.33 26.25
CA LEU A 98 -3.81 -1.91 25.35
C LEU A 98 -3.85 -2.85 24.12
N VAL A 99 -5.03 -3.06 23.56
CA VAL A 99 -5.20 -3.97 22.41
C VAL A 99 -5.30 -3.16 21.13
N ASN A 100 -4.20 -3.06 20.38
CA ASN A 100 -4.09 -2.27 19.16
C ASN A 100 -4.69 -0.85 19.34
N PRO A 101 -4.14 -0.01 20.22
CA PRO A 101 -4.65 1.34 20.43
C PRO A 101 -4.47 2.18 19.15
N THR A 102 -5.44 3.01 18.82
CA THR A 102 -5.46 3.78 17.56
C THR A 102 -5.40 5.28 17.72
N ALA A 103 -5.92 5.82 18.82
CA ALA A 103 -5.87 7.24 19.06
C ALA A 103 -5.94 7.59 20.56
N ILE A 104 -5.39 8.76 20.92
CA ILE A 104 -5.48 9.35 22.26
C ILE A 104 -5.99 10.78 22.18
N ARG A 105 -6.90 11.17 23.08
CA ARG A 105 -7.37 12.55 23.20
C ARG A 105 -7.49 12.98 24.65
N PHE A 106 -7.10 14.21 24.91
CA PHE A 106 -7.16 14.86 26.22
C PHE A 106 -8.38 15.77 26.30
N ALA A 107 -9.22 15.57 27.30
CA ALA A 107 -10.28 16.50 27.61
C ALA A 107 -9.74 17.69 28.43
N GLY A 108 -10.38 18.82 28.31
CA GLY A 108 -9.95 20.03 29.04
C GLY A 108 -10.08 19.93 30.59
N ASP A 109 -10.75 18.89 31.10
CA ASP A 109 -10.86 18.58 32.52
C ASP A 109 -9.82 17.60 33.03
N GLY A 110 -8.86 17.16 32.20
CA GLY A 110 -7.78 16.25 32.53
C GLY A 110 -8.05 14.78 32.27
N ARG A 111 -9.29 14.40 31.87
CA ARG A 111 -9.59 13.03 31.44
C ARG A 111 -8.89 12.70 30.14
N VAL A 112 -8.54 11.42 29.96
CA VAL A 112 -7.89 10.94 28.75
C VAL A 112 -8.70 9.81 28.15
N PHE A 113 -8.92 9.88 26.83
CA PHE A 113 -9.68 8.91 26.06
C PHE A 113 -8.73 8.20 25.10
N VAL A 114 -8.70 6.87 25.17
CA VAL A 114 -7.90 6.02 24.29
C VAL A 114 -8.82 5.05 23.57
N THR A 115 -8.70 5.00 22.25
CA THR A 115 -9.44 4.04 21.43
C THR A 115 -8.59 2.83 21.10
N GLU A 116 -9.22 1.67 21.09
CA GLU A 116 -8.66 0.43 20.56
C GLU A 116 -9.35 0.08 19.25
N LYS A 117 -8.61 -0.48 18.33
CA LYS A 117 -9.02 -0.77 16.95
C LYS A 117 -10.31 -1.59 16.85
N SER A 118 -10.56 -2.47 17.80
CA SER A 118 -11.74 -3.33 17.91
C SER A 118 -13.05 -2.60 18.26
N GLY A 119 -13.01 -1.29 18.56
CA GLY A 119 -14.18 -0.52 18.98
C GLY A 119 -14.27 -0.32 20.50
N THR A 120 -13.27 -0.72 21.26
CA THR A 120 -13.17 -0.43 22.70
C THR A 120 -12.68 1.00 22.91
N ILE A 121 -13.26 1.70 23.89
CA ILE A 121 -12.79 3.03 24.33
C ILE A 121 -12.49 2.96 25.82
N LYS A 122 -11.29 3.35 26.19
CA LYS A 122 -10.80 3.44 27.57
C LYS A 122 -10.77 4.89 28.01
N VAL A 123 -11.39 5.20 29.16
CA VAL A 123 -11.45 6.54 29.71
C VAL A 123 -10.73 6.54 31.05
N PHE A 124 -9.64 7.27 31.10
CA PHE A 124 -8.84 7.50 32.30
C PHE A 124 -9.22 8.84 32.92
N THR A 125 -9.25 8.92 34.25
CA THR A 125 -9.57 10.16 34.98
C THR A 125 -8.46 11.20 34.93
N SER A 126 -7.21 10.75 34.71
CA SER A 126 -6.01 11.57 34.55
C SER A 126 -4.87 10.74 33.95
N LEU A 127 -3.74 11.36 33.62
CA LEU A 127 -2.51 10.67 33.21
C LEU A 127 -1.93 9.73 34.27
N ALA A 128 -2.22 9.96 35.54
CA ALA A 128 -1.77 9.11 36.66
C ALA A 128 -2.74 7.97 36.98
N ASP A 129 -3.87 7.88 36.29
CA ASP A 129 -4.86 6.83 36.55
C ASP A 129 -4.44 5.52 35.86
N PRO A 130 -4.15 4.44 36.62
CA PRO A 130 -3.76 3.17 36.02
C PRO A 130 -4.95 2.32 35.54
N THR A 131 -6.21 2.71 35.92
CA THR A 131 -7.39 1.86 35.74
C THR A 131 -8.52 2.59 35.01
N PRO A 132 -8.66 2.38 33.68
CA PRO A 132 -9.68 3.07 32.90
C PRO A 132 -11.09 2.55 33.15
N THR A 133 -12.08 3.41 32.96
CA THR A 133 -13.45 2.97 32.65
C THR A 133 -13.51 2.50 31.20
N VAL A 134 -14.03 1.29 30.96
CA VAL A 134 -14.04 0.66 29.64
C VAL A 134 -15.44 0.74 29.02
N PHE A 135 -15.52 1.22 27.80
CA PHE A 135 -16.70 1.19 26.94
C PHE A 135 -16.46 0.24 25.75
N SER A 136 -17.28 -0.81 25.66
CA SER A 136 -17.21 -1.82 24.58
C SER A 136 -18.47 -1.84 23.69
N GLY A 137 -19.31 -0.81 23.76
CA GLY A 137 -20.57 -0.76 23.03
C GLY A 137 -20.47 -0.73 21.50
N LEU A 138 -19.26 -0.48 20.97
CA LEU A 138 -19.00 -0.47 19.54
C LEU A 138 -18.40 -1.77 19.00
N THR A 139 -17.92 -2.68 19.84
CA THR A 139 -17.17 -3.86 19.42
C THR A 139 -17.92 -4.78 18.45
N THR A 140 -19.25 -4.77 18.47
CA THR A 140 -20.06 -5.53 17.51
C THR A 140 -20.37 -4.73 16.23
N ASN A 141 -20.11 -3.42 16.21
CA ASN A 141 -20.40 -2.57 15.06
C ASN A 141 -19.12 -2.28 14.23
N VAL A 142 -17.96 -2.41 14.84
CA VAL A 142 -16.69 -2.13 14.20
C VAL A 142 -16.19 -3.38 13.47
N MET A 143 -15.84 -3.25 12.20
CA MET A 143 -15.10 -4.29 11.49
C MET A 143 -13.60 -4.12 11.75
N ASN A 144 -13.06 -4.97 12.61
CA ASN A 144 -11.66 -4.97 12.98
C ASN A 144 -10.87 -5.95 12.08
N PHE A 145 -10.62 -5.58 10.83
CA PHE A 145 -9.92 -6.41 9.86
C PHE A 145 -8.90 -5.58 9.07
N TRP A 146 -7.62 -5.96 9.10
CA TRP A 146 -6.48 -5.24 8.50
C TRP A 146 -6.42 -3.77 8.96
N ASP A 147 -6.51 -2.79 8.02
CA ASP A 147 -6.46 -1.36 8.36
C ASP A 147 -7.82 -0.81 8.82
N ARG A 148 -8.86 -1.61 8.80
CA ARG A 148 -10.20 -1.26 9.28
C ARG A 148 -10.26 -1.30 10.80
N GLY A 149 -11.18 -0.53 11.37
CA GLY A 149 -11.37 -0.48 12.80
C GLY A 149 -11.99 0.83 13.29
N LEU A 150 -11.92 1.07 14.59
CA LEU A 150 -12.16 2.37 15.21
C LEU A 150 -10.87 3.18 15.13
N LEU A 151 -10.82 4.16 14.20
CA LEU A 151 -9.59 4.87 13.86
C LEU A 151 -9.60 6.34 14.25
N GLY A 152 -10.77 6.98 14.32
CA GLY A 152 -10.90 8.40 14.65
C GLY A 152 -11.70 8.62 15.94
N ILE A 153 -11.25 9.58 16.75
CA ILE A 153 -11.95 10.05 17.95
C ILE A 153 -11.80 11.57 18.10
N ALA A 154 -12.89 12.26 18.44
CA ALA A 154 -12.87 13.66 18.85
C ALA A 154 -13.73 13.88 20.09
N LEU A 155 -13.30 14.80 20.94
CA LEU A 155 -14.02 15.22 22.12
C LEU A 155 -14.70 16.56 21.86
N ASP A 156 -15.97 16.67 22.27
CA ASP A 156 -16.68 17.95 22.26
C ASP A 156 -15.89 18.98 23.07
N PRO A 157 -15.64 20.18 22.52
CA PRO A 157 -14.94 21.25 23.25
C PRO A 157 -15.63 21.67 24.55
N SER A 158 -16.91 21.31 24.78
CA SER A 158 -17.61 21.55 26.06
C SER A 158 -17.14 20.63 27.20
N LEU A 159 -16.39 19.54 26.90
CA LEU A 159 -15.80 18.66 27.92
C LEU A 159 -14.58 19.32 28.59
N VAL A 160 -14.79 20.33 29.37
CA VAL A 160 -13.78 21.13 30.10
C VAL A 160 -13.94 20.96 31.60
N ALA A 161 -12.98 21.47 32.37
CA ALA A 161 -13.03 21.44 33.83
C ALA A 161 -14.37 22.02 34.35
N GLY A 162 -15.11 21.20 35.09
CA GLY A 162 -16.44 21.56 35.63
C GLY A 162 -17.64 21.14 34.76
N SER A 163 -17.41 20.71 33.51
CA SER A 163 -18.45 20.13 32.66
C SER A 163 -18.19 18.64 32.43
N ALA A 164 -18.87 17.80 33.17
CA ALA A 164 -18.75 16.35 33.02
C ALA A 164 -19.50 15.79 31.80
N THR A 165 -20.36 16.60 31.15
CA THR A 165 -21.27 16.16 30.09
C THR A 165 -20.94 16.84 28.77
N GLY A 166 -20.99 16.06 27.67
CA GLY A 166 -20.76 16.48 26.30
C GLY A 166 -20.90 15.32 25.35
N TYR A 167 -20.31 15.42 24.20
CA TYR A 167 -20.30 14.34 23.19
C TYR A 167 -18.87 13.86 22.89
N LEU A 168 -18.80 12.58 22.62
CA LEU A 168 -17.65 11.91 22.00
C LEU A 168 -18.03 11.57 20.58
N TYR A 169 -17.19 11.91 19.60
CA TYR A 169 -17.36 11.59 18.19
C TYR A 169 -16.38 10.49 17.81
N VAL A 170 -16.85 9.52 17.03
CA VAL A 170 -16.04 8.38 16.60
C VAL A 170 -16.20 8.18 15.10
N MET A 171 -15.09 7.79 14.45
CA MET A 171 -15.03 7.43 13.05
C MET A 171 -14.49 6.00 12.93
N TYR A 172 -15.29 5.11 12.33
CA TYR A 172 -14.95 3.69 12.25
C TYR A 172 -15.51 3.02 11.01
N THR A 173 -14.99 1.84 10.70
CA THR A 173 -15.50 0.98 9.62
C THR A 173 -16.64 0.13 10.17
N TYR A 174 -17.84 0.28 9.60
CA TYR A 174 -19.05 -0.40 10.08
C TYR A 174 -19.17 -1.81 9.55
N ASP A 175 -19.17 -2.80 10.44
CA ASP A 175 -19.23 -4.22 10.10
C ASP A 175 -20.62 -4.63 9.60
N HIS A 176 -20.86 -4.45 8.30
CA HIS A 176 -22.03 -4.99 7.62
C HIS A 176 -21.72 -5.28 6.16
N ILE A 177 -22.49 -6.19 5.55
CA ILE A 177 -22.36 -6.51 4.13
C ILE A 177 -23.22 -5.54 3.33
N LEU A 178 -22.58 -4.59 2.65
CA LEU A 178 -23.23 -3.54 1.89
C LEU A 178 -24.15 -4.14 0.80
N GLY A 179 -25.35 -3.59 0.64
CA GLY A 179 -26.32 -4.04 -0.38
C GLY A 179 -27.12 -5.29 -0.04
N SER A 180 -26.98 -5.87 1.14
CA SER A 180 -27.57 -7.16 1.54
C SER A 180 -28.87 -7.06 2.35
N GLY A 181 -29.69 -6.06 2.18
CA GLY A 181 -30.99 -5.92 2.88
C GLY A 181 -30.88 -5.68 4.41
N ALA A 182 -31.99 -5.44 5.08
CA ALA A 182 -32.02 -5.14 6.52
C ALA A 182 -32.68 -6.27 7.33
N PRO A 183 -32.09 -6.70 8.50
CA PRO A 183 -30.76 -6.29 8.97
C PRO A 183 -29.64 -6.90 8.10
N ALA A 184 -28.69 -6.07 7.73
CA ALA A 184 -27.55 -6.54 6.93
C ALA A 184 -26.73 -7.57 7.71
N PRO A 185 -26.36 -8.72 7.12
CA PRO A 185 -25.43 -9.63 7.75
C PRO A 185 -24.07 -8.95 7.95
N ARG A 186 -23.27 -9.47 8.90
CA ARG A 186 -21.95 -8.94 9.25
C ARG A 186 -20.85 -9.82 8.68
N TRP A 187 -19.68 -9.24 8.44
CA TRP A 187 -18.46 -9.97 8.12
C TRP A 187 -17.83 -10.61 9.35
N SER A 188 -18.11 -10.07 10.56
CA SER A 188 -17.59 -10.57 11.84
C SER A 188 -16.06 -10.65 11.89
N ASP A 189 -15.41 -9.54 11.54
CA ASP A 189 -13.95 -9.38 11.51
C ASP A 189 -13.20 -10.34 10.58
N VAL A 190 -13.86 -10.90 9.60
CA VAL A 190 -13.23 -11.78 8.60
C VAL A 190 -13.61 -11.37 7.18
N CYS A 191 -12.73 -11.66 6.24
CA CYS A 191 -13.03 -11.53 4.82
C CYS A 191 -12.82 -12.88 4.15
N PRO A 192 -13.87 -13.73 4.08
CA PRO A 192 -13.77 -15.06 3.50
C PRO A 192 -13.53 -15.00 1.99
N ALA A 193 -12.90 -15.99 1.43
CA ALA A 193 -12.71 -16.12 -0.01
C ALA A 193 -13.64 -17.20 -0.60
N PRO A 194 -14.59 -16.86 -1.49
CA PRO A 194 -14.92 -15.52 -1.97
C PRO A 194 -15.71 -14.67 -0.96
N PRO A 195 -15.61 -13.30 -1.03
CA PRO A 195 -15.00 -12.50 -2.10
C PRO A 195 -13.49 -12.33 -1.99
N GLY A 196 -12.87 -12.58 -0.83
CA GLY A 196 -11.43 -12.43 -0.60
C GLY A 196 -10.98 -10.97 -0.43
N ALA A 197 -10.14 -10.75 0.59
CA ALA A 197 -9.66 -9.41 0.95
C ALA A 197 -8.91 -8.67 -0.18
N THR A 198 -8.31 -9.41 -1.10
CA THR A 198 -7.49 -8.90 -2.20
C THR A 198 -8.01 -9.23 -3.59
N THR A 199 -9.18 -9.86 -3.67
CA THR A 199 -9.76 -10.25 -4.96
C THR A 199 -10.89 -9.32 -5.33
N ASP A 200 -12.01 -9.41 -4.61
CA ASP A 200 -13.20 -8.59 -4.85
C ASP A 200 -13.51 -7.65 -3.68
N GLY A 201 -12.86 -7.87 -2.53
CA GLY A 201 -13.03 -7.09 -1.31
C GLY A 201 -14.27 -7.45 -0.51
N CYS A 202 -14.21 -7.23 0.81
CA CYS A 202 -15.36 -7.30 1.71
C CYS A 202 -15.91 -5.91 1.92
N VAL A 203 -16.94 -5.53 1.18
CA VAL A 203 -17.46 -4.17 1.15
C VAL A 203 -18.16 -3.82 2.45
N VAL A 204 -17.78 -2.70 3.04
CA VAL A 204 -18.37 -2.10 4.23
C VAL A 204 -18.47 -0.58 4.04
N SER A 205 -19.16 0.13 4.94
CA SER A 205 -19.15 1.59 4.95
C SER A 205 -18.26 2.16 6.06
N GLY A 206 -17.75 3.35 5.84
CA GLY A 206 -17.26 4.21 6.92
C GLY A 206 -18.44 4.85 7.64
N ARG A 207 -18.35 4.99 8.99
CA ARG A 207 -19.40 5.58 9.81
C ARG A 207 -18.84 6.59 10.78
N LEU A 208 -19.44 7.78 10.78
CA LEU A 208 -19.26 8.81 11.78
C LEU A 208 -20.45 8.80 12.74
N SER A 209 -20.18 8.63 14.03
CA SER A 209 -21.19 8.62 15.07
C SER A 209 -20.76 9.46 16.26
N ARG A 210 -21.72 9.79 17.13
CA ARG A 210 -21.43 10.42 18.43
C ARG A 210 -22.17 9.73 19.57
N PHE A 211 -21.59 9.84 20.75
CA PHE A 211 -22.12 9.30 22.00
C PHE A 211 -22.14 10.39 23.08
N ALA A 212 -23.18 10.38 23.89
CA ALA A 212 -23.22 11.25 25.07
C ALA A 212 -22.21 10.76 26.12
N VAL A 213 -21.46 11.67 26.72
CA VAL A 213 -20.48 11.41 27.78
C VAL A 213 -20.94 12.06 29.06
N ASN A 214 -20.82 11.33 30.18
CA ASN A 214 -21.06 11.85 31.51
C ASN A 214 -19.97 11.31 32.47
N GLY A 215 -19.09 12.18 32.92
CA GLY A 215 -17.90 11.77 33.64
C GLY A 215 -17.02 10.84 32.79
N THR A 216 -16.65 9.67 33.30
CA THR A 216 -15.94 8.62 32.58
C THR A 216 -16.87 7.65 31.83
N THR A 217 -18.19 7.86 31.95
CA THR A 217 -19.19 6.97 31.35
C THR A 217 -19.58 7.47 29.96
N ILE A 218 -19.50 6.58 28.97
CA ILE A 218 -20.04 6.79 27.62
C ILE A 218 -21.41 6.15 27.56
N GLY A 219 -22.43 6.92 27.15
CA GLY A 219 -23.82 6.45 27.03
C GLY A 219 -23.92 5.36 25.93
N PRO A 220 -24.82 4.37 26.09
CA PRO A 220 -24.91 3.25 25.16
C PRO A 220 -25.59 3.58 23.82
N ALA A 221 -26.27 4.73 23.73
CA ALA A 221 -27.02 5.11 22.53
C ALA A 221 -26.12 5.75 21.48
N GLU A 222 -25.86 5.04 20.41
CA GLU A 222 -25.18 5.55 19.23
C GLU A 222 -26.09 6.49 18.44
N GLN A 223 -25.59 7.67 18.12
CA GLN A 223 -26.20 8.62 17.19
C GLN A 223 -25.37 8.66 15.92
N VAL A 224 -25.80 7.93 14.89
CA VAL A 224 -25.14 7.95 13.58
C VAL A 224 -25.38 9.31 12.93
N LEU A 225 -24.31 9.98 12.53
CA LEU A 225 -24.33 11.28 11.89
C LEU A 225 -24.17 11.17 10.37
N LEU A 226 -23.28 10.29 9.93
CA LEU A 226 -22.97 10.10 8.52
C LEU A 226 -22.42 8.68 8.29
N GLU A 227 -22.86 8.07 7.18
CA GLU A 227 -22.43 6.75 6.76
C GLU A 227 -22.50 6.71 5.22
N ASP A 228 -21.42 7.11 4.54
CA ASP A 228 -21.42 7.22 3.07
C ASP A 228 -20.00 7.14 2.48
N TRP A 229 -19.10 6.41 3.13
CA TRP A 229 -17.80 6.03 2.56
C TRP A 229 -17.86 4.58 2.14
N CYS A 230 -17.55 4.28 0.89
CA CYS A 230 -17.50 2.90 0.43
C CYS A 230 -16.12 2.30 0.59
N ASN A 231 -15.95 1.44 1.56
CA ASN A 231 -14.70 0.73 1.80
C ASN A 231 -14.79 -0.68 1.21
N GLN A 232 -14.41 -0.82 -0.05
CA GLN A 232 -14.41 -2.12 -0.73
C GLN A 232 -13.28 -3.01 -0.24
N PHE A 233 -12.07 -2.49 -0.18
CA PHE A 233 -10.90 -3.21 0.30
C PHE A 233 -10.57 -2.88 1.76
N PRO A 234 -9.88 -3.77 2.49
CA PRO A 234 -9.60 -3.57 3.91
C PRO A 234 -8.40 -2.64 4.17
N SER A 235 -8.23 -1.64 3.34
CA SER A 235 -7.23 -0.59 3.45
C SER A 235 -7.82 0.76 3.03
N HIS A 236 -7.15 1.87 3.37
CA HIS A 236 -7.55 3.24 3.06
C HIS A 236 -9.00 3.54 3.45
N SER A 237 -9.41 3.14 4.63
CA SER A 237 -10.82 3.21 5.00
C SER A 237 -11.20 4.59 5.55
N VAL A 238 -11.19 4.75 6.86
CA VAL A 238 -11.53 5.99 7.53
C VAL A 238 -10.31 6.55 8.26
N GLY A 239 -10.30 7.86 8.52
CA GLY A 239 -9.16 8.53 9.12
C GLY A 239 -9.51 9.24 10.43
N THR A 240 -9.20 10.51 10.47
CA THR A 240 -9.39 11.40 11.63
C THR A 240 -10.79 12.02 11.65
N VAL A 241 -11.33 12.17 12.85
CA VAL A 241 -12.37 13.14 13.17
C VAL A 241 -11.82 14.11 14.20
N MET A 242 -12.02 15.42 14.01
CA MET A 242 -11.54 16.43 14.94
C MET A 242 -12.35 17.72 14.86
N PHE A 243 -12.40 18.47 15.97
CA PHE A 243 -12.84 19.85 15.95
C PHE A 243 -11.72 20.75 15.44
N GLY A 244 -12.08 21.75 14.65
CA GLY A 244 -11.13 22.69 14.06
C GLY A 244 -11.69 24.10 13.96
N PRO A 245 -11.17 24.93 13.04
CA PRO A 245 -11.55 26.32 12.89
C PRO A 245 -13.06 26.54 12.81
N GLY A 246 -13.54 27.54 13.52
CA GLY A 246 -14.98 27.87 13.59
C GLY A 246 -15.83 26.92 14.40
N GLY A 247 -15.25 25.99 15.17
CA GLY A 247 -15.96 24.96 15.92
C GLY A 247 -16.63 23.89 15.05
N ALA A 248 -16.25 23.80 13.82
CA ALA A 248 -16.71 22.79 12.87
C ALA A 248 -16.09 21.43 13.17
N LEU A 249 -16.76 20.36 12.74
CA LEU A 249 -16.20 19.02 12.73
C LEU A 249 -15.54 18.74 11.37
N TYR A 250 -14.29 18.34 11.40
CA TYR A 250 -13.52 17.93 10.23
C TYR A 250 -13.35 16.43 10.23
N VAL A 251 -13.53 15.81 9.06
CA VAL A 251 -13.52 14.35 8.92
C VAL A 251 -12.72 13.97 7.67
N SER A 252 -11.83 12.99 7.78
CA SER A 252 -11.10 12.44 6.64
C SER A 252 -11.52 11.00 6.34
N GLY A 253 -11.60 10.66 5.06
CA GLY A 253 -11.83 9.30 4.59
C GLY A 253 -10.92 8.98 3.41
N GLY A 254 -10.39 7.76 3.38
CA GLY A 254 -9.56 7.28 2.29
C GLY A 254 -10.38 6.84 1.07
N ASP A 255 -9.71 6.42 -0.01
CA ASP A 255 -10.35 6.01 -1.26
C ASP A 255 -11.09 4.67 -1.18
N GLY A 256 -10.87 3.88 -0.10
CA GLY A 256 -11.51 2.58 0.11
C GLY A 256 -11.23 1.55 -0.98
N ALA A 257 -10.27 1.83 -1.86
CA ALA A 257 -9.95 1.08 -3.06
C ALA A 257 -8.81 0.07 -2.84
N HIS A 258 -8.46 -0.66 -3.89
CA HIS A 258 -7.39 -1.65 -3.81
C HIS A 258 -6.03 -0.96 -3.64
N PHE A 259 -5.24 -1.44 -2.67
CA PHE A 259 -3.97 -0.80 -2.28
C PHE A 259 -2.78 -1.12 -3.19
N ASN A 260 -2.80 -2.18 -4.00
CA ASN A 260 -1.65 -2.62 -4.81
C ASN A 260 -1.84 -2.44 -6.32
N PRO A 261 -2.76 -3.15 -7.01
CA PRO A 261 -2.96 -2.89 -8.43
C PRO A 261 -3.74 -1.59 -8.64
N PRO A 262 -3.60 -0.95 -9.80
CA PRO A 262 -4.47 0.15 -10.19
C PRO A 262 -5.94 -0.30 -10.13
N ASP A 263 -6.75 0.49 -9.43
CA ASP A 263 -8.17 0.22 -9.24
C ASP A 263 -8.98 1.38 -9.82
N TRP A 264 -9.77 1.08 -10.88
CA TRP A 264 -10.71 2.01 -11.50
C TRP A 264 -12.16 1.49 -11.40
N GLY A 265 -12.45 0.57 -10.45
CA GLY A 265 -13.74 -0.04 -10.21
C GLY A 265 -13.96 -1.39 -10.89
N GLN A 266 -12.91 -2.00 -11.45
CA GLN A 266 -13.00 -3.30 -12.14
C GLN A 266 -13.15 -4.50 -11.21
N PHE A 267 -12.94 -4.32 -9.91
CA PHE A 267 -13.12 -5.35 -8.89
C PHE A 267 -14.58 -5.47 -8.45
N GLY A 268 -14.93 -6.52 -7.71
CA GLY A 268 -16.31 -6.80 -7.33
C GLY A 268 -16.92 -7.81 -8.28
N GLY A 269 -16.45 -9.06 -8.22
CA GLY A 269 -16.83 -10.14 -9.12
C GLY A 269 -18.24 -10.70 -8.92
N THR A 270 -18.61 -11.64 -9.77
CA THR A 270 -19.83 -12.42 -9.68
C THR A 270 -19.61 -13.67 -8.82
N THR A 271 -19.93 -13.59 -7.55
CA THR A 271 -19.96 -14.77 -6.68
C THR A 271 -21.40 -15.25 -6.52
N THR A 272 -21.59 -16.56 -6.34
CA THR A 272 -22.91 -17.13 -6.07
C THR A 272 -22.92 -17.75 -4.65
N PRO A 273 -23.68 -17.23 -3.70
CA PRO A 273 -24.53 -16.06 -3.79
C PRO A 273 -23.72 -14.76 -3.95
N VAL A 274 -24.29 -13.77 -4.61
CA VAL A 274 -23.67 -12.46 -4.82
C VAL A 274 -23.50 -11.77 -3.47
N VAL A 275 -22.31 -11.83 -2.91
CA VAL A 275 -21.95 -11.16 -1.64
C VAL A 275 -21.32 -9.79 -1.91
N THR A 276 -20.78 -9.61 -3.12
CA THR A 276 -20.24 -8.35 -3.62
C THR A 276 -20.73 -8.17 -5.05
N PRO A 277 -21.65 -7.24 -5.32
CA PRO A 277 -22.05 -6.91 -6.68
C PRO A 277 -20.87 -6.30 -7.43
N LYS A 278 -20.83 -6.48 -8.75
CA LYS A 278 -19.96 -5.67 -9.60
C LYS A 278 -20.31 -4.20 -9.40
N ASN A 279 -19.30 -3.33 -9.25
CA ASN A 279 -19.47 -1.96 -8.81
C ASN A 279 -20.19 -1.89 -7.43
N PRO A 280 -19.59 -2.46 -6.38
CA PRO A 280 -20.24 -2.61 -5.08
C PRO A 280 -20.53 -1.27 -4.38
N CYS A 281 -19.80 -0.22 -4.76
CA CYS A 281 -19.99 1.12 -4.24
C CYS A 281 -21.09 1.90 -4.98
N ASN A 282 -21.57 1.36 -6.09
CA ASN A 282 -22.58 1.99 -6.96
C ASN A 282 -22.18 3.41 -7.40
N ASP A 283 -20.90 3.58 -7.72
CA ASP A 283 -20.27 4.83 -8.10
C ASP A 283 -19.35 4.59 -9.32
N PRO A 284 -19.71 5.13 -10.49
CA PRO A 284 -21.00 5.78 -10.77
C PRO A 284 -22.13 4.75 -10.82
N PRO A 285 -23.37 5.13 -10.49
CA PRO A 285 -24.52 4.21 -10.54
C PRO A 285 -24.73 3.60 -11.91
N GLY A 286 -24.51 2.28 -12.02
CA GLY A 286 -24.58 1.56 -13.30
C GLY A 286 -23.49 1.92 -14.29
N GLY A 287 -22.44 2.64 -13.87
CA GLY A 287 -21.43 3.26 -14.70
C GLY A 287 -20.36 2.34 -15.25
N ALA A 288 -19.47 2.94 -16.04
CA ALA A 288 -18.38 2.24 -16.69
C ALA A 288 -17.26 1.89 -15.70
N MET A 289 -16.92 0.60 -15.62
CA MET A 289 -15.81 0.09 -14.83
C MET A 289 -14.62 -0.29 -15.72
N ALA A 290 -14.44 0.40 -16.82
CA ALA A 290 -13.36 0.17 -17.77
C ALA A 290 -12.90 1.47 -18.43
N PRO A 291 -11.59 1.68 -18.58
CA PRO A 291 -11.05 2.83 -19.30
C PRO A 291 -11.62 2.95 -20.72
N PRO A 292 -11.77 4.19 -21.26
CA PRO A 292 -11.37 5.45 -20.64
C PRO A 292 -12.38 6.08 -19.69
N GLU A 293 -13.63 5.62 -19.68
CA GLU A 293 -14.77 6.23 -18.98
C GLU A 293 -14.98 5.64 -17.56
N ALA A 294 -13.98 4.98 -16.98
CA ALA A 294 -14.08 4.46 -15.62
C ALA A 294 -14.00 5.59 -14.59
N GLU A 295 -14.78 5.48 -13.53
CA GLU A 295 -14.88 6.47 -12.46
C GLU A 295 -14.84 5.84 -11.06
N GLY A 296 -14.89 4.50 -10.95
CA GLY A 296 -14.89 3.78 -9.68
C GLY A 296 -13.50 3.51 -9.10
N GLY A 297 -13.45 2.74 -8.02
CA GLY A 297 -12.20 2.42 -7.34
C GLY A 297 -11.51 3.66 -6.77
N THR A 298 -10.20 3.81 -7.00
CA THR A 298 -9.43 4.99 -6.55
C THR A 298 -9.91 6.30 -7.20
N LEU A 299 -10.57 6.21 -8.37
CA LEU A 299 -11.06 7.39 -9.10
C LEU A 299 -12.16 8.12 -8.34
N ARG A 300 -12.84 7.47 -7.40
CA ARG A 300 -13.80 8.11 -6.48
C ARG A 300 -13.19 9.29 -5.72
N SER A 301 -11.87 9.29 -5.51
CA SER A 301 -11.17 10.46 -4.94
C SER A 301 -11.26 11.71 -5.82
N GLN A 302 -11.61 11.56 -7.11
CA GLN A 302 -11.82 12.66 -8.07
C GLN A 302 -13.31 12.88 -8.40
N ASP A 303 -14.22 12.30 -7.64
CA ASP A 303 -15.67 12.31 -7.89
C ASP A 303 -16.26 13.73 -7.97
N MET A 304 -15.67 14.69 -7.27
CA MET A 304 -16.02 16.12 -7.43
C MET A 304 -15.81 16.66 -8.86
N ARG A 305 -15.16 15.91 -9.75
CA ARG A 305 -14.89 16.29 -11.15
C ARG A 305 -15.80 15.57 -12.14
N THR A 306 -16.60 14.63 -11.66
CA THR A 306 -17.63 13.94 -12.47
C THR A 306 -18.94 14.73 -12.48
N THR A 307 -19.85 14.42 -13.35
CA THR A 307 -21.13 15.11 -13.46
C THR A 307 -22.24 14.13 -13.79
N GLY A 308 -23.33 14.20 -13.05
CA GLY A 308 -24.55 13.44 -13.36
C GLY A 308 -24.81 12.26 -12.46
N ASP A 309 -23.98 12.04 -11.46
CA ASP A 309 -24.04 11.01 -10.44
C ASP A 309 -23.98 11.62 -9.04
N PRO A 310 -24.34 10.89 -7.97
CA PRO A 310 -24.20 11.33 -6.60
C PRO A 310 -22.73 11.41 -6.20
N THR A 311 -22.33 12.43 -5.45
CA THR A 311 -20.97 12.62 -4.97
C THR A 311 -20.67 11.66 -3.83
N GLY A 312 -19.60 10.85 -3.94
CA GLY A 312 -19.00 10.04 -2.89
C GLY A 312 -18.22 10.88 -1.87
N LEU A 313 -17.83 10.26 -0.77
CA LEU A 313 -16.99 10.89 0.27
C LEU A 313 -15.58 10.30 0.32
N ASP A 314 -15.29 9.35 -0.54
CA ASP A 314 -14.02 8.62 -0.60
C ASP A 314 -12.89 9.56 -1.09
N GLY A 315 -11.75 9.49 -0.41
CA GLY A 315 -10.59 10.34 -0.72
C GLY A 315 -10.81 11.83 -0.49
N ALA A 316 -11.63 12.20 0.50
CA ALA A 316 -12.04 13.58 0.74
C ALA A 316 -11.89 14.03 2.21
N ILE A 317 -11.80 15.35 2.38
CA ILE A 317 -11.88 16.03 3.68
C ILE A 317 -13.19 16.80 3.76
N LEU A 318 -13.91 16.57 4.83
CA LEU A 318 -15.21 17.18 5.09
C LEU A 318 -15.09 18.26 6.17
N ARG A 319 -15.89 19.33 6.02
CA ARG A 319 -16.17 20.32 7.05
C ARG A 319 -17.67 20.39 7.27
N ILE A 320 -18.13 19.98 8.47
CA ILE A 320 -19.53 19.73 8.76
C ILE A 320 -19.97 20.29 10.10
N ASP A 321 -21.27 20.49 10.23
CA ASP A 321 -21.93 20.80 11.50
C ASP A 321 -21.86 19.57 12.42
N PRO A 322 -21.37 19.68 13.66
CA PRO A 322 -21.17 18.54 14.56
C PRO A 322 -22.49 17.91 15.05
N THR A 323 -23.62 18.55 14.85
CA THR A 323 -24.91 18.04 15.28
C THR A 323 -25.67 17.32 14.19
N THR A 324 -25.60 17.85 12.98
CA THR A 324 -26.43 17.40 11.85
C THR A 324 -25.63 16.74 10.73
N ALA A 325 -24.30 16.80 10.76
CA ALA A 325 -23.40 16.44 9.69
C ALA A 325 -23.69 17.14 8.34
N ALA A 326 -24.41 18.26 8.35
CA ALA A 326 -24.61 19.08 7.17
C ALA A 326 -23.33 19.83 6.81
N GLY A 327 -23.08 20.02 5.53
CA GLY A 327 -22.02 20.91 5.05
C GLY A 327 -22.27 22.33 5.51
N LEU A 328 -21.23 23.05 5.92
CA LEU A 328 -21.35 24.39 6.50
C LEU A 328 -21.45 25.47 5.40
N PRO A 329 -22.12 26.59 5.67
CA PRO A 329 -22.02 27.79 4.84
C PRO A 329 -20.56 28.22 4.71
N GLY A 330 -20.13 28.57 3.52
CA GLY A 330 -18.75 28.91 3.23
C GLY A 330 -17.88 27.72 2.77
N ASN A 331 -18.40 26.49 2.77
CA ASN A 331 -17.74 25.39 2.07
C ASN A 331 -17.74 25.68 0.56
N PRO A 332 -16.73 25.20 -0.19
CA PRO A 332 -16.56 25.47 -1.62
C PRO A 332 -17.81 25.15 -2.46
N PHE A 333 -18.50 24.09 -2.12
CA PHE A 333 -19.67 23.60 -2.85
C PHE A 333 -20.97 23.78 -2.08
N ALA A 334 -21.06 24.78 -1.19
CA ALA A 334 -22.23 25.00 -0.31
C ALA A 334 -23.55 25.17 -1.08
N ASN A 335 -23.50 25.58 -2.36
CA ASN A 335 -24.67 25.77 -3.22
C ASN A 335 -25.02 24.54 -4.06
N SER A 336 -24.28 23.43 -3.95
CA SER A 336 -24.60 22.19 -4.66
C SER A 336 -25.96 21.63 -4.24
N THR A 337 -26.65 20.98 -5.15
CA THR A 337 -27.85 20.18 -4.82
C THR A 337 -27.50 18.89 -4.13
N ASP A 338 -26.28 18.38 -4.33
CA ASP A 338 -25.74 17.18 -3.70
C ASP A 338 -25.32 17.47 -2.26
N ALA A 339 -25.74 16.61 -1.34
CA ALA A 339 -25.47 16.79 0.08
C ALA A 339 -24.01 16.51 0.45
N ASN A 340 -23.38 15.54 -0.22
CA ASN A 340 -21.98 15.17 0.00
C ASN A 340 -21.05 16.24 -0.55
N ALA A 341 -21.30 16.72 -1.76
CA ALA A 341 -20.56 17.83 -2.33
C ALA A 341 -20.52 19.04 -1.38
N ARG A 342 -21.64 19.37 -0.72
CA ARG A 342 -21.69 20.49 0.25
C ARG A 342 -20.80 20.30 1.48
N ARG A 343 -20.42 19.06 1.80
CA ARG A 343 -19.57 18.72 2.95
C ARG A 343 -18.08 18.86 2.64
N ILE A 344 -17.69 18.62 1.39
CA ILE A 344 -16.31 18.49 0.94
C ILE A 344 -15.64 19.86 0.88
N ILE A 345 -14.40 19.93 1.43
CA ILE A 345 -13.52 21.09 1.32
C ILE A 345 -12.22 20.78 0.58
N ALA A 346 -11.80 19.49 0.56
CA ALA A 346 -10.66 19.02 -0.22
C ALA A 346 -10.91 17.58 -0.67
N TYR A 347 -10.29 17.17 -1.76
CA TYR A 347 -10.47 15.86 -2.36
C TYR A 347 -9.22 15.44 -3.16
N GLY A 348 -9.26 14.28 -3.80
CA GLY A 348 -8.11 13.77 -4.53
C GLY A 348 -7.02 13.23 -3.61
N LEU A 349 -7.40 12.59 -2.51
CA LEU A 349 -6.55 11.99 -1.51
C LEU A 349 -6.65 10.47 -1.56
N ARG A 350 -5.58 9.78 -1.20
CA ARG A 350 -5.55 8.33 -1.19
C ARG A 350 -5.98 7.74 0.16
N ASN A 351 -5.26 8.09 1.21
CA ASN A 351 -5.52 7.66 2.57
C ASN A 351 -5.10 8.75 3.56
N PRO A 352 -5.87 9.84 3.66
CA PRO A 352 -5.60 10.95 4.57
C PRO A 352 -5.84 10.50 6.02
N PHE A 353 -4.89 9.72 6.54
CA PHE A 353 -5.07 8.94 7.77
C PHE A 353 -5.12 9.81 9.02
N ARG A 354 -4.22 10.82 9.12
CA ARG A 354 -4.22 11.76 10.25
C ARG A 354 -4.19 13.19 9.78
N MET A 355 -4.85 14.04 10.54
CA MET A 355 -4.85 15.47 10.31
C MET A 355 -4.81 16.26 11.62
N THR A 356 -4.30 17.47 11.54
CA THR A 356 -4.18 18.43 12.65
C THR A 356 -4.43 19.84 12.17
N THR A 357 -4.75 20.75 13.07
CA THR A 357 -4.82 22.19 12.80
C THR A 357 -3.58 22.89 13.34
N ARG A 358 -3.13 23.93 12.65
CA ARG A 358 -2.12 24.81 13.20
C ARG A 358 -2.77 25.79 14.18
N PRO A 359 -2.33 25.83 15.45
CA PRO A 359 -2.93 26.68 16.46
C PRO A 359 -2.98 28.16 16.04
N GLY A 360 -4.11 28.82 16.31
CA GLY A 360 -4.29 30.25 15.99
C GLY A 360 -4.54 30.59 14.52
N THR A 361 -4.65 29.59 13.66
CA THR A 361 -4.92 29.76 12.21
C THR A 361 -6.14 28.95 11.78
N ASN A 362 -6.54 29.11 10.50
CA ASN A 362 -7.53 28.24 9.86
C ASN A 362 -6.86 27.10 9.05
N GLU A 363 -5.56 26.94 9.16
CA GLU A 363 -4.86 25.89 8.41
C GLU A 363 -5.18 24.51 8.90
N LEU A 364 -5.41 23.60 7.95
CA LEU A 364 -5.53 22.17 8.20
C LEU A 364 -4.37 21.43 7.52
N TRP A 365 -3.73 20.54 8.26
CA TRP A 365 -2.59 19.78 7.82
C TRP A 365 -2.89 18.29 7.93
N LEU A 366 -2.53 17.51 6.92
CA LEU A 366 -2.85 16.10 6.84
C LEU A 366 -1.71 15.28 6.28
N GLY A 367 -1.53 14.08 6.81
CA GLY A 367 -0.67 13.03 6.25
C GLY A 367 -1.51 12.13 5.36
N ASP A 368 -1.17 12.07 4.09
CA ASP A 368 -1.78 11.19 3.10
C ASP A 368 -0.82 10.07 2.74
N VAL A 369 -1.20 8.83 3.07
CA VAL A 369 -0.37 7.65 2.80
C VAL A 369 -0.33 7.39 1.31
N GLY A 370 0.86 7.49 0.73
CA GLY A 370 1.09 7.34 -0.68
C GLY A 370 0.96 5.91 -1.19
N TRP A 371 1.09 5.72 -2.50
CA TRP A 371 0.90 4.41 -3.14
C TRP A 371 2.19 3.63 -3.29
N SER A 372 3.12 4.14 -4.08
CA SER A 372 4.31 3.37 -4.44
C SER A 372 5.61 4.14 -4.36
N THR A 373 5.54 5.45 -4.22
CA THR A 373 6.71 6.30 -4.38
C THR A 373 6.82 7.37 -3.31
N TRP A 374 5.72 8.05 -2.94
CA TRP A 374 5.75 9.24 -2.11
C TRP A 374 4.75 9.16 -0.96
N GLU A 375 5.19 9.56 0.22
CA GLU A 375 4.33 9.97 1.33
C GLU A 375 4.14 11.47 1.26
N GLU A 376 2.95 11.96 1.62
CA GLU A 376 2.61 13.36 1.49
C GLU A 376 2.16 13.97 2.82
N ILE A 377 2.67 15.17 3.09
CA ILE A 377 2.12 16.08 4.08
C ILE A 377 1.46 17.22 3.32
N ASN A 378 0.14 17.23 3.33
CA ASN A 378 -0.69 18.14 2.58
C ASN A 378 -1.17 19.28 3.48
N ARG A 379 -1.37 20.46 2.91
CA ARG A 379 -1.83 21.66 3.61
C ARG A 379 -3.05 22.27 2.91
N ILE A 380 -4.10 22.52 3.67
CA ILE A 380 -5.23 23.36 3.30
C ILE A 380 -5.00 24.72 3.96
N PRO A 381 -4.71 25.78 3.19
CA PRO A 381 -4.27 27.08 3.74
C PRO A 381 -5.34 27.79 4.58
N ASP A 382 -6.60 27.66 4.21
CA ASP A 382 -7.74 28.15 4.99
C ASP A 382 -8.92 27.18 4.84
N ALA A 383 -9.09 26.29 5.80
CA ALA A 383 -10.16 25.29 5.80
C ALA A 383 -11.57 25.87 5.97
N THR A 384 -11.73 27.21 6.01
CA THR A 384 -12.99 27.92 6.16
C THR A 384 -13.39 28.76 4.96
N ASP A 385 -12.53 28.87 3.96
CA ASP A 385 -12.79 29.62 2.74
C ASP A 385 -13.63 28.78 1.74
N ASN A 386 -13.89 29.33 0.57
CA ASN A 386 -14.68 28.70 -0.48
C ASN A 386 -13.81 28.10 -1.61
N VAL A 387 -12.54 27.80 -1.32
CA VAL A 387 -11.62 27.14 -2.24
C VAL A 387 -11.57 25.66 -1.89
N ALA A 388 -11.63 24.79 -2.89
CA ALA A 388 -11.45 23.37 -2.71
C ALA A 388 -10.07 22.95 -3.24
N GLU A 389 -9.26 22.37 -2.38
CA GLU A 389 -7.99 21.76 -2.79
C GLU A 389 -8.25 20.39 -3.43
N ASN A 390 -7.60 20.16 -4.58
CA ASN A 390 -7.53 18.85 -5.22
C ASN A 390 -6.09 18.35 -5.19
N PHE A 391 -5.78 17.35 -4.38
CA PHE A 391 -4.43 16.79 -4.25
C PHE A 391 -4.07 15.79 -5.34
N GLY A 392 -4.99 15.48 -6.25
CA GLY A 392 -4.70 14.86 -7.53
C GLY A 392 -4.78 13.35 -7.59
N TRP A 393 -4.81 12.63 -6.47
CA TRP A 393 -4.90 11.17 -6.46
C TRP A 393 -6.17 10.67 -7.19
N PRO A 394 -6.11 9.59 -8.01
CA PRO A 394 -4.95 8.78 -8.39
C PRO A 394 -4.24 9.25 -9.66
N CYS A 395 -4.68 10.35 -10.27
CA CYS A 395 -4.07 10.89 -11.48
C CYS A 395 -2.66 11.44 -11.21
N TYR A 396 -2.43 11.91 -10.00
CA TYR A 396 -1.13 12.32 -9.48
C TYR A 396 -0.83 11.60 -8.16
N GLU A 397 0.44 11.25 -7.95
CA GLU A 397 1.07 10.94 -6.66
C GLU A 397 2.19 11.97 -6.49
N HIS A 398 2.02 12.92 -5.58
CA HIS A 398 2.79 14.15 -5.52
C HIS A 398 2.70 14.90 -6.87
N SER A 399 3.81 15.30 -7.47
CA SER A 399 3.85 15.95 -8.80
C SER A 399 3.97 14.96 -9.97
N SER A 400 3.94 13.65 -9.70
CA SER A 400 4.15 12.60 -10.70
C SER A 400 2.83 11.98 -11.14
N GLN A 401 2.70 11.69 -12.42
CA GLN A 401 1.57 10.93 -12.96
C GLN A 401 1.87 9.44 -12.87
N PRO A 402 1.19 8.65 -12.03
CA PRO A 402 1.41 7.21 -11.95
C PRO A 402 1.16 6.54 -13.31
N ALA A 403 2.17 5.84 -13.82
CA ALA A 403 2.16 5.33 -15.19
C ALA A 403 0.95 4.43 -15.50
N SER A 404 0.49 3.65 -14.52
CA SER A 404 -0.64 2.75 -14.70
C SER A 404 -1.98 3.47 -14.89
N TYR A 405 -2.18 4.61 -14.25
CA TYR A 405 -3.38 5.44 -14.42
C TYR A 405 -3.27 6.31 -15.66
N ARG A 406 -2.13 6.94 -15.91
CA ARG A 406 -1.85 7.71 -17.12
C ARG A 406 -2.00 6.85 -18.39
N ASP A 407 -1.38 5.66 -18.44
CA ASP A 407 -1.37 4.79 -19.62
C ASP A 407 -2.71 4.06 -19.83
N ALA A 408 -3.65 4.21 -18.92
CA ALA A 408 -5.02 3.72 -19.04
C ALA A 408 -5.92 4.71 -19.81
N ASP A 409 -5.43 5.92 -20.15
CA ASP A 409 -6.16 6.97 -20.87
C ASP A 409 -7.51 7.30 -20.20
N LEU A 410 -7.53 7.42 -18.87
CA LEU A 410 -8.73 7.68 -18.09
C LEU A 410 -9.22 9.11 -18.31
N THR A 411 -10.43 9.27 -18.78
CA THR A 411 -11.02 10.58 -19.12
C THR A 411 -10.94 11.57 -17.94
N ILE A 412 -11.19 11.11 -16.72
CA ILE A 412 -11.12 11.94 -15.51
C ILE A 412 -9.69 12.44 -15.24
N CYS A 413 -8.67 11.59 -15.46
CA CYS A 413 -7.26 11.98 -15.31
C CYS A 413 -6.79 12.85 -16.48
N GLU A 414 -7.14 12.51 -17.71
CA GLU A 414 -6.80 13.33 -18.89
C GLU A 414 -7.36 14.74 -18.78
N ASN A 415 -8.56 14.90 -18.26
CA ASN A 415 -9.16 16.21 -17.99
C ASN A 415 -8.43 16.97 -16.87
N LEU A 416 -7.87 16.27 -15.88
CA LEU A 416 -7.04 16.90 -14.84
C LEU A 416 -5.69 17.32 -15.41
N TYR A 417 -5.01 16.47 -16.18
CA TYR A 417 -3.74 16.77 -16.85
C TYR A 417 -3.86 17.95 -17.83
N ALA A 418 -5.01 18.11 -18.47
CA ALA A 418 -5.29 19.22 -19.38
C ALA A 418 -5.63 20.53 -18.67
N SER A 419 -5.74 20.54 -17.35
CA SER A 419 -6.17 21.70 -16.54
C SER A 419 -5.03 22.18 -15.61
N PRO A 420 -4.06 22.96 -16.12
CA PRO A 420 -2.92 23.43 -15.31
C PRO A 420 -3.39 24.21 -14.07
N GLY A 421 -2.84 23.85 -12.91
CA GLY A 421 -3.18 24.45 -11.62
C GLY A 421 -4.50 23.93 -11.02
N ALA A 422 -5.10 22.88 -11.57
CA ALA A 422 -6.26 22.22 -10.98
C ALA A 422 -5.86 21.18 -9.91
N GLN A 423 -4.58 20.85 -9.80
CA GLN A 423 -4.00 20.06 -8.71
C GLN A 423 -3.30 20.99 -7.72
N THR A 424 -3.43 20.69 -6.44
CA THR A 424 -2.68 21.30 -5.34
C THR A 424 -1.51 20.40 -4.99
N ASP A 425 -0.29 20.91 -5.04
CA ASP A 425 0.90 20.15 -4.66
C ASP A 425 0.95 19.93 -3.15
N ALA A 426 1.50 18.80 -2.71
CA ALA A 426 1.78 18.54 -1.31
C ALA A 426 2.77 19.60 -0.76
N TYR A 427 2.57 20.02 0.48
CA TYR A 427 3.50 20.93 1.15
C TYR A 427 4.88 20.30 1.31
N TYR A 428 4.91 19.05 1.67
CA TYR A 428 6.11 18.22 1.77
C TYR A 428 5.81 16.78 1.37
N SER A 429 6.74 16.18 0.64
CA SER A 429 6.69 14.75 0.33
C SER A 429 8.04 14.09 0.54
N TYR A 430 8.05 12.81 0.87
CA TYR A 430 9.27 12.02 0.99
C TYR A 430 9.12 10.66 0.32
N ASN A 431 10.22 10.23 -0.31
CA ASN A 431 10.22 9.00 -1.10
C ASN A 431 10.32 7.75 -0.21
N HIS A 432 9.60 6.69 -0.55
CA HIS A 432 9.60 5.42 0.18
C HIS A 432 10.99 4.79 0.33
N GLY A 433 11.85 4.91 -0.68
CA GLY A 433 13.19 4.33 -0.69
C GLY A 433 14.29 5.24 -0.12
N SER A 434 13.96 6.47 0.32
CA SER A 434 14.93 7.46 0.76
C SER A 434 14.72 7.87 2.21
N LYS A 435 15.80 8.23 2.90
CA LYS A 435 15.71 8.79 4.26
C LYS A 435 15.00 10.14 4.24
N VAL A 436 14.20 10.41 5.28
CA VAL A 436 13.58 11.72 5.51
C VAL A 436 14.63 12.76 5.86
N VAL A 437 15.58 12.37 6.72
CA VAL A 437 16.77 13.16 7.05
C VAL A 437 17.99 12.28 6.80
N SER A 438 19.00 12.79 6.12
CA SER A 438 20.18 11.99 5.73
C SER A 438 20.92 11.34 6.89
N THR A 439 20.81 11.92 8.09
CA THR A 439 21.46 11.47 9.32
C THR A 439 20.58 10.55 10.17
N ASP A 440 19.28 10.40 9.86
CA ASP A 440 18.41 9.55 10.66
C ASP A 440 18.75 8.06 10.51
N THR A 441 18.39 7.27 11.52
CA THR A 441 18.57 5.81 11.53
C THR A 441 17.29 5.07 11.14
N CYS A 442 16.26 5.81 10.73
CA CYS A 442 14.94 5.28 10.38
C CYS A 442 15.02 4.32 9.18
N PRO A 443 14.46 3.12 9.29
CA PRO A 443 14.53 2.14 8.21
C PRO A 443 13.73 2.59 6.99
N THR A 444 14.27 2.34 5.80
CA THR A 444 13.58 2.59 4.52
C THR A 444 13.16 1.29 3.81
N ALA A 445 13.63 0.14 4.31
CA ALA A 445 13.40 -1.16 3.67
C ALA A 445 11.96 -1.70 3.83
N ASN A 446 11.20 -1.20 4.80
CA ASN A 446 9.86 -1.68 5.13
C ASN A 446 8.73 -0.86 4.47
N GLY A 447 9.07 0.00 3.52
CA GLY A 447 8.12 0.97 2.96
C GLY A 447 7.96 2.20 3.84
N SER A 448 6.90 2.94 3.60
CA SER A 448 6.52 4.14 4.35
C SER A 448 5.02 4.19 4.55
N SER A 449 4.59 4.84 5.62
CA SER A 449 3.17 5.10 5.91
C SER A 449 3.09 6.29 6.86
N THR A 450 2.89 7.49 6.32
CA THR A 450 2.74 8.69 7.14
C THR A 450 1.51 8.59 8.03
N THR A 451 1.66 8.95 9.30
CA THR A 451 0.61 8.80 10.30
C THR A 451 0.40 10.07 11.11
N GLY A 452 0.66 10.05 12.42
CA GLY A 452 0.38 11.14 13.33
C GLY A 452 1.02 12.48 12.95
N LEU A 453 0.27 13.57 13.11
CA LEU A 453 0.76 14.93 12.96
C LEU A 453 0.31 15.77 14.15
N ALA A 454 1.21 16.62 14.66
CA ALA A 454 0.87 17.57 15.70
C ALA A 454 1.72 18.84 15.59
N PHE A 455 1.11 20.01 15.73
CA PHE A 455 1.84 21.26 15.94
C PHE A 455 2.17 21.45 17.40
N TYR A 456 3.43 21.78 17.69
CA TYR A 456 3.81 22.26 19.01
C TYR A 456 3.28 23.66 19.23
N PRO A 457 2.73 23.99 20.41
CA PRO A 457 2.18 25.31 20.66
C PRO A 457 3.28 26.39 20.61
N GLU A 458 2.92 27.58 20.17
CA GLU A 458 3.84 28.73 20.13
C GLU A 458 4.23 29.24 21.54
N SER A 459 3.40 28.93 22.55
CA SER A 459 3.61 29.30 23.94
C SER A 459 2.92 28.31 24.90
N GLY A 460 3.44 28.17 26.12
CA GLY A 460 2.84 27.33 27.15
C GLY A 460 3.27 25.86 27.15
N GLY A 461 4.18 25.46 26.29
CA GLY A 461 4.79 24.16 26.29
C GLY A 461 6.12 24.15 27.05
N THR A 462 6.60 22.96 27.43
CA THR A 462 7.84 22.74 28.19
C THR A 462 9.07 22.57 27.28
N PHE A 463 8.87 22.23 26.00
CA PHE A 463 9.99 22.05 25.09
C PHE A 463 10.76 23.35 24.82
N PRO A 464 12.07 23.28 24.54
CA PRO A 464 12.84 24.46 24.18
C PRO A 464 12.19 25.29 23.08
N GLY A 465 12.44 26.61 23.09
CA GLY A 465 11.85 27.53 22.12
C GLY A 465 12.10 27.21 20.64
N ALA A 466 13.11 26.39 20.34
CA ALA A 466 13.34 25.89 18.99
C ALA A 466 12.20 25.00 18.44
N PHE A 467 11.35 24.47 19.31
CA PHE A 467 10.19 23.66 18.94
C PHE A 467 8.89 24.48 18.84
N SER A 468 8.88 25.74 19.27
CA SER A 468 7.67 26.58 19.21
C SER A 468 7.15 26.68 17.78
N GLY A 469 5.88 26.30 17.54
CA GLY A 469 5.26 26.28 16.22
C GLY A 469 5.76 25.17 15.28
N ALA A 470 6.61 24.23 15.76
CA ALA A 470 7.09 23.12 14.95
C ALA A 470 5.97 22.12 14.61
N LEU A 471 6.04 21.55 13.41
CA LEU A 471 5.19 20.42 13.01
C LEU A 471 5.92 19.10 13.26
N PHE A 472 5.38 18.27 14.13
CA PHE A 472 5.79 16.88 14.29
C PHE A 472 5.00 15.98 13.35
N PHE A 473 5.66 14.98 12.76
CA PHE A 473 5.02 13.97 11.90
C PHE A 473 5.67 12.61 12.09
N ALA A 474 4.87 11.57 12.01
CA ALA A 474 5.28 10.20 12.25
C ALA A 474 5.10 9.33 10.99
N ASP A 475 5.89 8.25 10.92
CA ASP A 475 5.72 7.18 9.95
C ASP A 475 5.70 5.84 10.68
N TYR A 476 4.58 5.14 10.56
CA TYR A 476 4.32 3.84 11.17
C TYR A 476 5.30 2.76 10.69
N SER A 477 5.51 2.66 9.37
CA SER A 477 6.37 1.63 8.78
C SER A 477 7.84 1.84 9.06
N ARG A 478 8.24 3.10 9.27
CA ARG A 478 9.61 3.49 9.61
C ARG A 478 9.90 3.53 11.10
N ASN A 479 8.88 3.43 11.93
CA ASN A 479 9.02 3.54 13.39
C ASN A 479 9.77 4.82 13.80
N CYS A 480 9.37 5.96 13.27
CA CYS A 480 10.05 7.22 13.50
C CYS A 480 9.08 8.40 13.58
N ILE A 481 9.49 9.41 14.34
CA ILE A 481 8.86 10.71 14.42
C ILE A 481 9.92 11.76 14.08
N TRP A 482 9.60 12.68 13.19
CA TRP A 482 10.42 13.83 12.82
C TRP A 482 9.69 15.12 13.17
N TYR A 483 10.39 16.23 13.11
CA TYR A 483 9.79 17.54 13.20
C TYR A 483 10.37 18.51 12.17
N MET A 484 9.58 19.48 11.78
CA MET A 484 9.94 20.66 11.02
C MET A 484 9.81 21.88 11.93
N PRO A 485 10.88 22.57 12.28
CA PRO A 485 10.78 23.81 13.08
C PRO A 485 10.01 24.88 12.29
N ALA A 486 9.46 25.85 13.00
CA ALA A 486 8.85 27.00 12.35
C ALA A 486 9.93 27.84 11.64
N GLY A 487 9.71 28.13 10.36
CA GLY A 487 10.54 29.03 9.57
C GLY A 487 10.31 30.50 9.92
N THR A 488 11.05 31.40 9.28
CA THR A 488 10.91 32.84 9.50
C THR A 488 9.57 33.43 9.07
N ASP A 489 8.85 32.73 8.22
CA ASP A 489 7.48 33.02 7.79
C ASP A 489 6.41 32.36 8.69
N GLY A 490 6.88 31.63 9.71
CA GLY A 490 6.07 30.87 10.62
C GLY A 490 5.57 29.53 10.08
N GLN A 491 5.81 29.18 8.81
CA GLN A 491 5.47 27.86 8.25
C GLN A 491 6.52 26.83 8.65
N PRO A 492 6.19 25.52 8.67
CA PRO A 492 7.17 24.46 8.91
C PRO A 492 8.31 24.49 7.91
N ASP A 493 9.55 24.64 8.39
CA ASP A 493 10.73 24.68 7.52
C ASP A 493 11.14 23.27 7.11
N VAL A 494 10.78 22.88 5.89
CA VAL A 494 11.10 21.59 5.30
C VAL A 494 12.62 21.34 5.22
N ALA A 495 13.41 22.38 4.99
CA ALA A 495 14.87 22.27 4.87
C ALA A 495 15.54 22.00 6.22
N ALA A 496 14.96 22.49 7.29
CA ALA A 496 15.49 22.36 8.66
C ALA A 496 14.90 21.15 9.42
N ARG A 497 14.17 20.25 8.75
CA ARG A 497 13.57 19.07 9.41
C ARG A 497 14.61 18.17 10.06
N GLN A 498 14.28 17.61 11.20
CA GLN A 498 15.16 16.77 12.02
C GLN A 498 14.42 15.52 12.51
N PRO A 499 15.13 14.42 12.82
CA PRO A 499 14.55 13.30 13.56
C PRO A 499 14.24 13.73 15.00
N PHE A 500 13.15 13.20 15.57
CA PHE A 500 12.78 13.46 16.95
C PHE A 500 12.73 12.17 17.78
N VAL A 501 12.00 11.13 17.35
CA VAL A 501 12.07 9.80 17.96
C VAL A 501 12.49 8.82 16.89
N GLN A 502 13.66 8.20 17.05
CA GLN A 502 14.18 7.17 16.17
C GLN A 502 14.01 5.81 16.84
N GLY A 503 13.34 4.88 16.16
CA GLY A 503 12.92 3.63 16.78
C GLY A 503 11.64 3.79 17.61
N ALA A 504 10.79 4.77 17.27
CA ALA A 504 9.44 4.90 17.81
C ALA A 504 8.66 3.60 17.62
N ALA A 505 7.91 3.19 18.63
CA ALA A 505 7.16 1.96 18.56
C ALA A 505 5.86 2.19 17.75
N ALA A 506 5.82 1.69 16.52
CA ALA A 506 4.66 1.66 15.62
C ALA A 506 3.69 2.87 15.72
N PRO A 507 4.16 4.13 15.58
CA PRO A 507 3.40 5.33 15.91
C PRO A 507 2.25 5.57 14.92
N VAL A 508 1.00 5.54 15.39
CA VAL A 508 -0.21 5.74 14.55
C VAL A 508 -0.99 7.00 14.89
N ASP A 509 -0.70 7.64 16.01
CA ASP A 509 -1.26 8.94 16.39
C ASP A 509 -0.21 9.73 17.17
N VAL A 510 -0.13 11.03 16.94
CA VAL A 510 0.78 11.96 17.64
C VAL A 510 -0.03 13.14 18.10
N VAL A 511 0.05 13.48 19.39
CA VAL A 511 -0.64 14.63 19.95
C VAL A 511 0.24 15.36 20.97
N ILE A 512 0.06 16.66 21.08
CA ILE A 512 0.60 17.43 22.20
C ILE A 512 -0.43 17.41 23.32
N GLY A 513 -0.03 16.86 24.44
CA GLY A 513 -0.86 16.71 25.62
C GLY A 513 -0.65 17.82 26.65
N PRO A 514 -1.14 17.61 27.88
CA PRO A 514 -0.93 18.52 28.98
C PRO A 514 0.55 18.84 29.20
N ASN A 515 0.86 20.05 29.61
CA ASN A 515 2.20 20.59 29.84
C ASN A 515 3.07 20.70 28.59
N GLY A 516 2.53 20.43 27.40
CA GLY A 516 3.29 20.48 26.16
C GLY A 516 4.14 19.23 25.88
N ASP A 517 3.91 18.14 26.58
CA ASP A 517 4.57 16.87 26.26
C ASP A 517 3.99 16.26 24.98
N LEU A 518 4.84 15.60 24.20
CA LEU A 518 4.39 14.86 23.03
C LEU A 518 3.98 13.45 23.45
N PHE A 519 2.77 13.05 23.02
CA PHE A 519 2.29 11.67 23.20
C PHE A 519 2.15 11.01 21.84
N TYR A 520 2.45 9.72 21.80
CA TYR A 520 2.13 8.91 20.63
C TYR A 520 1.57 7.55 21.00
N VAL A 521 0.81 6.99 20.07
CA VAL A 521 0.12 5.71 20.21
C VAL A 521 0.92 4.64 19.50
N ASP A 522 1.35 3.64 20.24
CA ASP A 522 2.01 2.45 19.75
C ASP A 522 0.96 1.38 19.45
N LEU A 523 0.62 1.22 18.18
CA LEU A 523 -0.42 0.28 17.74
C LEU A 523 -0.09 -1.17 18.07
N VAL A 524 1.14 -1.57 17.85
CA VAL A 524 1.58 -2.98 17.91
C VAL A 524 1.99 -3.37 19.33
N GLY A 525 2.77 -2.53 20.00
CA GLY A 525 3.19 -2.77 21.38
C GLY A 525 2.12 -2.52 22.42
N GLY A 526 0.94 -2.01 22.01
CA GLY A 526 -0.20 -1.79 22.92
C GLY A 526 0.11 -0.78 24.01
N THR A 527 0.85 0.29 23.70
CA THR A 527 1.27 1.29 24.68
C THR A 527 0.86 2.72 24.27
N ILE A 528 0.68 3.57 25.28
CA ILE A 528 0.71 5.02 25.09
C ILE A 528 2.05 5.51 25.61
N ARG A 529 2.77 6.23 24.77
CA ARG A 529 4.10 6.75 25.10
C ARG A 529 4.09 8.27 25.16
N ARG A 530 4.88 8.78 26.09
CA ARG A 530 5.05 10.21 26.37
C ARG A 530 6.51 10.58 26.19
N VAL A 531 6.77 11.65 25.43
CA VAL A 531 8.08 12.28 25.35
C VAL A 531 7.99 13.62 26.07
N SER A 532 8.77 13.78 27.13
CA SER A 532 8.85 15.00 27.97
C SER A 532 10.25 15.59 27.88
N TYR A 533 10.34 16.92 28.12
CA TYR A 533 11.61 17.61 28.19
C TYR A 533 11.98 17.84 29.67
N ILE A 534 13.09 17.28 30.10
CA ILE A 534 13.62 17.39 31.45
C ILE A 534 15.09 17.75 31.30
N PRO A 535 15.47 19.04 31.38
CA PRO A 535 16.85 19.44 31.17
C PRO A 535 17.75 18.95 32.31
N GLY A 536 18.85 18.33 31.98
CA GLY A 536 19.99 18.19 32.87
C GLY A 536 20.20 16.84 33.56
N ASN A 537 19.34 15.82 33.38
CA ASN A 537 19.63 14.46 33.86
C ASN A 537 18.71 13.41 33.21
N GLN A 538 19.25 12.29 32.77
CA GLN A 538 18.52 11.13 32.26
C GLN A 538 18.48 10.01 33.30
N PRO A 539 17.38 9.23 33.42
CA PRO A 539 17.37 8.07 34.28
C PRO A 539 18.36 7.00 33.79
N PRO A 540 18.99 6.27 34.72
CA PRO A 540 19.79 5.12 34.35
C PRO A 540 18.94 4.02 33.70
N THR A 541 19.57 3.07 33.04
CA THR A 541 18.98 1.82 32.59
C THR A 541 19.31 0.71 33.55
N ALA A 542 18.30 0.12 34.17
CA ALA A 542 18.49 -0.99 35.13
C ALA A 542 18.64 -2.31 34.35
N HIS A 543 19.69 -3.07 34.70
CA HIS A 543 19.94 -4.41 34.19
C HIS A 543 20.15 -5.38 35.38
N LEU A 544 19.46 -6.53 35.36
CA LEU A 544 19.47 -7.53 36.41
C LEU A 544 19.76 -8.90 35.81
N ASP A 545 20.88 -9.48 36.18
CA ASP A 545 21.19 -10.89 35.99
C ASP A 545 21.02 -11.67 37.27
N ALA A 546 20.46 -12.87 37.23
CA ALA A 546 20.24 -13.75 38.36
C ALA A 546 20.64 -15.19 38.00
N SER A 547 21.37 -15.86 38.85
CA SER A 547 21.80 -17.25 38.60
C SER A 547 21.95 -18.05 39.89
N PRO A 548 21.33 -19.25 39.95
CA PRO A 548 20.28 -19.79 39.07
C PRO A 548 18.93 -19.13 39.35
N THR A 549 18.04 -19.08 38.37
CA THR A 549 16.69 -18.55 38.56
C THR A 549 15.68 -19.60 39.05
N SER A 550 16.06 -20.88 39.03
CA SER A 550 15.23 -21.98 39.51
C SER A 550 16.09 -23.14 40.00
N GLY A 551 15.57 -23.94 40.95
CA GLY A 551 16.26 -25.12 41.49
C GLY A 551 15.68 -25.60 42.80
N PRO A 552 16.19 -26.71 43.36
CA PRO A 552 15.68 -27.24 44.62
C PRO A 552 15.87 -26.27 45.79
N ALA A 553 14.88 -26.17 46.68
CA ALA A 553 15.01 -25.39 47.90
C ALA A 553 15.85 -26.14 48.92
N PRO A 554 16.72 -25.45 49.70
CA PRO A 554 17.00 -24.02 49.63
C PRO A 554 17.80 -23.64 48.38
N LEU A 555 17.29 -22.67 47.63
CA LEU A 555 17.91 -22.17 46.41
C LEU A 555 18.74 -20.92 46.72
N HIS A 556 20.05 -21.02 46.52
CA HIS A 556 20.94 -19.88 46.62
C HIS A 556 21.06 -19.22 45.25
N VAL A 557 20.76 -17.91 45.16
CA VAL A 557 20.78 -17.13 43.93
C VAL A 557 21.74 -15.96 44.11
N ASP A 558 22.64 -15.82 43.14
CA ASP A 558 23.50 -14.65 42.99
C ASP A 558 22.84 -13.67 41.99
N PHE A 559 22.86 -12.40 42.35
CA PHE A 559 22.28 -11.30 41.53
C PHE A 559 23.40 -10.34 41.14
N ASP A 560 23.37 -9.88 39.89
CA ASP A 560 24.32 -8.94 39.32
C ASP A 560 23.63 -7.84 38.56
N ALA A 561 23.84 -6.59 38.96
CA ALA A 561 23.34 -5.39 38.31
C ALA A 561 24.44 -4.63 37.56
N SER A 562 25.61 -5.22 37.33
CA SER A 562 26.77 -4.55 36.70
C SER A 562 26.52 -4.16 35.25
N GLY A 563 25.50 -4.74 34.60
CA GLY A 563 25.03 -4.36 33.28
C GLY A 563 24.25 -3.04 33.24
N SER A 564 23.87 -2.47 34.37
CA SER A 564 23.16 -1.18 34.44
C SER A 564 24.08 -0.05 34.02
N SER A 565 23.50 0.95 33.31
CA SER A 565 24.26 2.08 32.81
C SER A 565 23.47 3.37 32.92
N ASP A 566 24.17 4.48 32.99
CA ASP A 566 23.60 5.83 32.94
C ASP A 566 24.05 6.53 31.65
N PRO A 567 23.15 7.19 30.97
CA PRO A 567 23.48 7.87 29.71
C PRO A 567 24.51 9.00 29.83
N GLU A 568 24.54 9.69 30.96
CA GLU A 568 25.53 10.74 31.31
C GLU A 568 26.79 10.17 31.97
N GLY A 569 26.80 8.88 32.26
CA GLY A 569 27.90 8.21 32.95
C GLY A 569 27.98 8.55 34.45
N LEU A 570 26.88 8.94 35.05
CA LEU A 570 26.78 9.26 36.46
C LEU A 570 26.93 8.02 37.32
N ALA A 571 27.36 8.20 38.57
CA ALA A 571 27.48 7.11 39.53
C ALA A 571 26.10 6.58 39.93
N LEU A 572 25.94 5.25 39.88
CA LEU A 572 24.70 4.56 40.18
C LEU A 572 24.68 4.01 41.62
N THR A 573 23.50 4.01 42.19
CA THR A 573 23.15 3.33 43.43
C THR A 573 22.10 2.26 43.17
N TYR A 574 22.16 1.15 43.91
CA TYR A 574 21.36 -0.04 43.68
C TYR A 574 20.54 -0.36 44.92
N ALA A 575 19.29 -0.70 44.75
CA ALA A 575 18.39 -1.11 45.82
C ALA A 575 17.58 -2.33 45.35
N TRP A 576 17.53 -3.35 46.17
CA TRP A 576 16.96 -4.64 45.82
C TRP A 576 15.70 -4.94 46.63
N ASP A 577 14.71 -5.53 45.96
CA ASP A 577 13.57 -6.21 46.55
C ASP A 577 13.75 -7.71 46.29
N LEU A 578 14.29 -8.42 47.31
CA LEU A 578 14.65 -9.83 47.17
C LEU A 578 13.53 -10.75 47.66
N ASP A 579 12.58 -10.25 48.45
CA ASP A 579 11.44 -11.02 48.95
C ASP A 579 10.11 -10.77 48.17
N GLY A 580 10.13 -9.83 47.23
CA GLY A 580 9.04 -9.56 46.31
C GLY A 580 7.88 -8.82 46.96
N ASP A 581 8.12 -8.06 48.04
CA ASP A 581 7.10 -7.28 48.73
C ASP A 581 6.83 -5.90 48.10
N GLY A 582 7.59 -5.53 47.05
CA GLY A 582 7.52 -4.26 46.34
C GLY A 582 8.31 -3.13 47.02
N GLN A 583 9.08 -3.41 48.10
CA GLN A 583 9.94 -2.44 48.75
C GLN A 583 11.41 -2.77 48.42
N TYR A 584 12.13 -1.83 47.85
CA TYR A 584 13.53 -1.97 47.48
C TYR A 584 14.46 -1.73 48.69
N ASN A 585 14.38 -2.57 49.70
CA ASN A 585 15.03 -2.34 51.01
C ASN A 585 15.89 -3.54 51.52
N ASP A 586 15.93 -4.66 50.80
CA ASP A 586 16.54 -5.91 51.26
C ASP A 586 18.05 -5.92 51.12
N ALA A 587 18.56 -5.29 50.09
CA ALA A 587 19.99 -5.18 49.84
C ALA A 587 20.34 -3.92 49.05
N THR A 588 21.63 -3.56 49.06
CA THR A 588 22.23 -2.49 48.28
C THR A 588 23.55 -2.97 47.67
N GLY A 589 23.99 -2.33 46.61
CA GLY A 589 25.25 -2.69 45.92
C GLY A 589 24.98 -3.32 44.54
N VAL A 590 26.05 -3.32 43.72
CA VAL A 590 25.96 -3.80 42.33
C VAL A 590 25.74 -5.30 42.25
N THR A 591 26.17 -6.05 43.25
CA THR A 591 25.91 -7.49 43.36
C THR A 591 25.35 -7.80 44.73
N THR A 592 24.49 -8.81 44.81
CA THR A 592 23.97 -9.37 46.07
C THR A 592 23.64 -10.84 45.88
N SER A 593 23.31 -11.54 46.97
CA SER A 593 22.81 -12.91 46.92
C SER A 593 21.73 -13.13 47.97
N HIS A 594 20.81 -14.03 47.67
CA HIS A 594 19.76 -14.44 48.61
C HIS A 594 19.53 -15.95 48.57
N THR A 595 19.12 -16.53 49.72
CA THR A 595 18.78 -17.96 49.77
C THR A 595 17.29 -18.13 50.05
N TYR A 596 16.57 -18.64 49.08
CA TYR A 596 15.15 -18.95 49.16
C TYR A 596 14.96 -20.33 49.80
N SER A 597 14.62 -20.34 51.06
CA SER A 597 14.50 -21.59 51.85
C SER A 597 13.12 -22.24 51.72
N ASN A 598 12.10 -21.47 51.40
CA ASN A 598 10.74 -21.93 51.21
C ASN A 598 10.48 -22.27 49.73
N LEU A 599 9.61 -23.26 49.53
CA LEU A 599 9.10 -23.55 48.17
C LEU A 599 8.23 -22.39 47.69
N GLY A 600 8.35 -22.02 46.41
CA GLY A 600 7.52 -21.02 45.76
C GLY A 600 8.31 -20.09 44.87
N SER A 601 7.58 -19.23 44.16
CA SER A 601 8.15 -18.24 43.25
C SER A 601 8.10 -16.84 43.85
N VAL A 602 9.19 -16.09 43.70
CA VAL A 602 9.34 -14.70 44.14
C VAL A 602 9.74 -13.82 42.95
N THR A 603 9.05 -12.72 42.75
CA THR A 603 9.46 -11.70 41.77
C THR A 603 10.44 -10.74 42.42
N VAL A 604 11.71 -10.91 42.10
CA VAL A 604 12.81 -10.06 42.62
C VAL A 604 12.87 -8.78 41.79
N GLY A 605 12.99 -7.64 42.47
CA GLY A 605 13.12 -6.32 41.85
C GLY A 605 14.50 -5.70 42.06
N LEU A 606 14.97 -4.95 41.09
CA LEU A 606 16.13 -4.06 41.20
C LEU A 606 15.67 -2.63 40.83
N ARG A 607 16.04 -1.67 41.69
CA ARG A 607 15.97 -0.26 41.40
C ARG A 607 17.36 0.34 41.31
N VAL A 608 17.68 0.98 40.22
CA VAL A 608 18.93 1.71 39.99
C VAL A 608 18.63 3.19 40.01
N THR A 609 19.40 3.97 40.76
CA THR A 609 19.20 5.43 40.89
C THR A 609 20.54 6.13 40.71
N ASP A 610 20.57 7.20 39.91
CA ASP A 610 21.72 8.06 39.71
C ASP A 610 21.92 9.05 40.89
N VAL A 611 23.01 9.83 40.86
CA VAL A 611 23.32 10.80 41.93
C VAL A 611 22.35 11.99 41.95
N ASP A 612 21.64 12.28 40.88
CA ASP A 612 20.70 13.38 40.79
C ASP A 612 19.25 12.95 41.10
N GLY A 613 19.02 11.66 41.37
CA GLY A 613 17.79 11.11 41.90
C GLY A 613 16.83 10.51 40.88
N SER A 614 17.20 10.44 39.59
CA SER A 614 16.44 9.69 38.60
C SER A 614 16.66 8.20 38.76
N SER A 615 15.67 7.37 38.51
CA SER A 615 15.76 5.93 38.72
C SER A 615 15.01 5.11 37.69
N ASP A 616 15.49 3.89 37.48
CA ASP A 616 14.82 2.86 36.66
C ASP A 616 14.73 1.55 37.45
N THR A 617 13.78 0.67 37.07
CA THR A 617 13.54 -0.61 37.77
C THR A 617 13.37 -1.75 36.77
N THR A 618 13.88 -2.93 37.16
CA THR A 618 13.68 -4.17 36.42
C THR A 618 13.39 -5.32 37.37
N THR A 619 12.80 -6.42 36.86
CA THR A 619 12.44 -7.57 37.71
C THR A 619 12.81 -8.89 37.07
N THR A 620 13.00 -9.93 37.91
CA THR A 620 13.16 -11.32 37.48
C THR A 620 12.42 -12.27 38.41
N LEU A 621 11.94 -13.41 37.86
CA LEU A 621 11.26 -14.44 38.67
C LEU A 621 12.26 -15.48 39.15
N ILE A 622 12.28 -15.75 40.48
CA ILE A 622 13.05 -16.81 41.09
C ILE A 622 12.10 -17.86 41.59
N SER A 623 12.36 -19.14 41.25
CA SER A 623 11.51 -20.28 41.66
C SER A 623 12.28 -21.32 42.43
N ALA A 624 12.10 -21.29 43.74
CA ALA A 624 12.75 -22.22 44.67
C ALA A 624 11.91 -23.49 44.87
N GLY A 625 12.54 -24.66 44.70
CA GLY A 625 11.87 -25.96 44.84
C GLY A 625 11.24 -26.47 43.55
N ASN A 626 11.40 -25.73 42.49
CA ASN A 626 10.83 -26.08 41.18
C ASN A 626 11.93 -26.20 40.12
N ALA A 627 11.71 -27.09 39.13
CA ALA A 627 12.52 -27.22 37.93
C ALA A 627 11.59 -27.05 36.71
N PRO A 628 12.06 -26.45 35.60
CA PRO A 628 11.20 -26.30 34.43
C PRO A 628 10.78 -27.64 33.84
N PRO A 629 9.57 -27.76 33.27
CA PRO A 629 9.08 -28.98 32.70
C PRO A 629 9.88 -29.42 31.46
N ILE A 630 9.76 -30.67 31.09
CA ILE A 630 10.43 -31.27 29.94
C ILE A 630 9.34 -31.57 28.87
N PRO A 631 9.11 -30.68 27.88
CA PRO A 631 8.16 -30.91 26.80
C PRO A 631 8.72 -31.85 25.74
N SER A 632 7.83 -32.66 25.13
CA SER A 632 8.15 -33.61 24.05
C SER A 632 7.09 -33.61 22.99
N ILE A 633 7.50 -33.38 21.73
CA ILE A 633 6.63 -33.45 20.56
C ILE A 633 6.66 -34.86 20.00
N SER A 634 5.50 -35.55 20.01
CA SER A 634 5.35 -36.89 19.46
C SER A 634 5.06 -36.84 17.96
N MET A 635 4.28 -35.88 17.52
CA MET A 635 3.92 -35.58 16.14
C MET A 635 3.74 -34.07 15.93
N PRO A 636 4.02 -33.53 14.73
CA PRO A 636 4.70 -34.19 13.61
C PRO A 636 6.20 -34.37 13.88
N THR A 637 6.87 -35.21 13.08
CA THR A 637 8.33 -35.28 13.07
C THR A 637 8.88 -34.44 11.92
N ALA A 638 10.15 -34.03 11.99
CA ALA A 638 10.83 -33.26 10.95
C ALA A 638 10.86 -33.96 9.56
N ALA A 639 10.54 -35.26 9.51
CA ALA A 639 10.40 -36.00 8.23
C ALA A 639 9.08 -35.69 7.48
N LEU A 640 8.14 -34.99 8.12
CA LEU A 640 6.92 -34.56 7.46
C LEU A 640 7.21 -33.42 6.50
N HIS A 641 6.85 -33.60 5.22
CA HIS A 641 6.86 -32.52 4.25
C HIS A 641 5.41 -32.15 3.92
N TRP A 642 5.11 -30.88 3.97
CA TRP A 642 3.76 -30.35 3.81
C TRP A 642 3.55 -29.66 2.45
N LYS A 643 2.31 -29.55 2.02
CA LYS A 643 1.85 -28.69 0.92
C LYS A 643 0.81 -27.72 1.44
N ALA A 644 0.55 -26.66 0.72
CA ALA A 644 -0.45 -25.65 1.10
C ALA A 644 -1.82 -26.32 1.37
N ASN A 645 -2.43 -25.96 2.50
CA ASN A 645 -3.70 -26.45 3.00
C ASN A 645 -3.72 -27.92 3.46
N ASP A 646 -2.56 -28.57 3.65
CA ASP A 646 -2.52 -29.87 4.31
C ASP A 646 -2.95 -29.75 5.77
N VAL A 647 -3.80 -30.65 6.21
CA VAL A 647 -4.16 -30.75 7.63
C VAL A 647 -3.11 -31.60 8.33
N ILE A 648 -2.35 -30.99 9.23
CA ILE A 648 -1.26 -31.59 9.97
C ILE A 648 -1.72 -31.81 11.41
N ALA A 649 -1.72 -33.04 11.85
CA ALA A 649 -1.99 -33.38 13.23
C ALA A 649 -0.75 -33.15 14.09
N TYR A 650 -0.95 -32.67 15.31
CA TYR A 650 0.11 -32.52 16.30
C TYR A 650 -0.29 -33.20 17.61
N SER A 651 0.72 -33.69 18.34
CA SER A 651 0.58 -34.20 19.69
C SER A 651 1.88 -34.12 20.45
N GLY A 652 1.78 -33.89 21.72
CA GLY A 652 2.92 -33.82 22.63
C GLY A 652 2.49 -34.00 24.08
N SER A 653 3.48 -34.06 24.93
CA SER A 653 3.33 -34.18 26.38
C SER A 653 4.48 -33.44 27.06
N ALA A 654 4.32 -33.19 28.32
CA ALA A 654 5.44 -32.74 29.17
C ALA A 654 5.41 -33.48 30.49
N THR A 655 6.56 -33.64 31.07
CA THR A 655 6.75 -34.14 32.44
C THR A 655 7.52 -33.13 33.23
N ASP A 656 7.14 -32.95 34.44
CA ASP A 656 7.81 -32.11 35.40
C ASP A 656 8.32 -32.96 36.59
N ALA A 657 9.42 -32.53 37.17
CA ALA A 657 10.03 -33.31 38.28
C ALA A 657 9.19 -33.24 39.56
N GLN A 658 8.46 -32.16 39.75
CA GLN A 658 7.64 -31.87 40.91
C GLN A 658 6.16 -32.23 40.67
N ASP A 659 5.61 -31.82 39.52
CA ASP A 659 4.21 -32.01 39.14
C ASP A 659 3.94 -33.34 38.45
N GLY A 660 4.97 -34.06 38.03
CA GLY A 660 4.84 -35.30 37.26
C GLY A 660 4.38 -35.02 35.81
N PRO A 661 3.52 -35.87 35.23
CA PRO A 661 2.95 -35.59 33.89
C PRO A 661 2.01 -34.39 33.91
N LEU A 662 2.34 -33.38 33.11
CA LEU A 662 1.55 -32.14 33.05
C LEU A 662 0.20 -32.32 32.31
N PRO A 663 -0.85 -31.65 32.80
CA PRO A 663 -2.18 -31.70 32.14
C PRO A 663 -2.18 -30.98 30.79
N ALA A 664 -3.13 -31.31 29.96
CA ALA A 664 -3.26 -30.70 28.62
C ALA A 664 -3.41 -29.16 28.65
N SER A 665 -3.96 -28.61 29.72
CA SER A 665 -4.09 -27.16 29.93
C SER A 665 -2.76 -26.44 30.18
N ALA A 666 -1.73 -27.15 30.55
CA ALA A 666 -0.36 -26.66 30.78
C ALA A 666 0.45 -26.62 29.47
N LEU A 667 -0.10 -27.10 28.37
CA LEU A 667 0.57 -27.24 27.07
C LEU A 667 0.05 -26.20 26.08
N THR A 668 0.94 -25.37 25.60
CA THR A 668 0.67 -24.34 24.59
C THR A 668 1.49 -24.61 23.35
N TRP A 669 0.84 -24.57 22.21
CA TRP A 669 1.47 -24.74 20.90
C TRP A 669 1.50 -23.42 20.15
N THR A 670 2.65 -23.10 19.57
CA THR A 670 2.82 -21.97 18.66
C THR A 670 3.28 -22.52 17.31
N LEU A 671 2.62 -22.10 16.24
CA LEU A 671 3.02 -22.35 14.86
C LEU A 671 3.55 -21.09 14.25
N ASP A 672 4.81 -21.12 13.87
CA ASP A 672 5.49 -20.06 13.16
C ASP A 672 5.77 -20.46 11.72
N LEU A 673 5.69 -19.50 10.81
CA LEU A 673 6.19 -19.61 9.47
C LEU A 673 7.50 -18.84 9.34
N LEU A 674 8.60 -19.55 9.17
CA LEU A 674 9.91 -18.98 8.88
C LEU A 674 10.02 -18.75 7.37
N HIS A 675 10.03 -17.51 6.94
CA HIS A 675 10.17 -17.11 5.54
C HIS A 675 11.57 -16.55 5.27
N CYS A 676 12.25 -17.05 4.24
CA CYS A 676 13.66 -16.77 3.96
C CYS A 676 13.88 -16.31 2.50
N PRO A 677 13.34 -15.17 2.05
CA PRO A 677 13.53 -14.71 0.66
C PRO A 677 14.95 -14.22 0.38
N SER A 678 15.52 -13.39 1.23
CA SER A 678 16.91 -12.92 1.22
C SER A 678 17.49 -12.84 2.62
N SER A 679 16.65 -12.56 3.60
CA SER A 679 16.90 -12.69 5.03
C SER A 679 15.73 -13.44 5.63
N CYS A 680 16.00 -14.29 6.64
CA CYS A 680 14.94 -15.04 7.30
C CYS A 680 14.20 -14.15 8.30
N HIS A 681 12.87 -14.27 8.32
CA HIS A 681 12.01 -13.71 9.34
C HIS A 681 10.84 -14.65 9.62
N THR A 682 10.27 -14.51 10.82
CA THR A 682 9.25 -15.42 11.32
C THR A 682 7.90 -14.71 11.35
N HIS A 683 6.85 -15.44 10.97
CA HIS A 683 5.46 -15.03 11.14
C HIS A 683 4.79 -16.01 12.08
N GLU A 684 4.25 -15.55 13.19
CA GLU A 684 3.37 -16.37 14.01
C GLU A 684 2.07 -16.63 13.23
N VAL A 685 1.75 -17.90 13.04
CA VAL A 685 0.56 -18.31 12.30
C VAL A 685 -0.60 -18.51 13.24
N SER A 686 -0.38 -19.15 14.40
CA SER A 686 -1.43 -19.46 15.34
C SER A 686 -0.89 -20.06 16.65
N THR A 687 -1.67 -19.92 17.71
CA THR A 687 -1.37 -20.49 19.04
C THR A 687 -2.59 -21.28 19.54
N TRP A 688 -2.34 -22.41 20.19
CA TRP A 688 -3.39 -23.29 20.73
C TRP A 688 -2.95 -23.89 22.07
N SER A 689 -3.92 -24.32 22.87
CA SER A 689 -3.67 -25.09 24.09
C SER A 689 -4.15 -26.54 23.94
N GLY A 690 -3.50 -27.47 24.64
CA GLY A 690 -3.89 -28.87 24.68
C GLY A 690 -2.80 -29.85 24.30
N ALA A 691 -3.04 -31.15 24.55
CA ALA A 691 -2.05 -32.21 24.31
C ALA A 691 -1.98 -32.62 22.83
N SER A 692 -3.00 -32.32 22.04
CA SER A 692 -3.06 -32.68 20.61
C SER A 692 -4.10 -31.86 19.88
N GLY A 693 -3.96 -31.78 18.57
CA GLY A 693 -4.89 -31.12 17.66
C GLY A 693 -4.46 -31.23 16.21
N SER A 694 -4.90 -30.31 15.40
CA SER A 694 -4.46 -30.20 14.02
C SER A 694 -4.55 -28.76 13.55
N PHE A 695 -3.70 -28.40 12.60
CA PHE A 695 -3.74 -27.12 11.91
C PHE A 695 -3.65 -27.31 10.41
N ALA A 696 -4.12 -26.35 9.64
CA ALA A 696 -3.93 -26.31 8.20
C ALA A 696 -2.61 -25.61 7.87
N ALA A 697 -1.76 -26.25 7.07
CA ALA A 697 -0.55 -25.64 6.57
C ALA A 697 -0.89 -24.41 5.73
N PRO A 698 -0.26 -23.24 5.97
CA PRO A 698 -0.61 -21.99 5.28
C PRO A 698 -0.29 -22.07 3.79
N ASP A 699 -1.04 -21.30 3.00
CA ASP A 699 -0.72 -21.06 1.60
C ASP A 699 0.28 -19.89 1.54
N HIS A 700 1.53 -20.20 1.30
CA HIS A 700 2.62 -19.22 1.34
C HIS A 700 3.62 -19.44 0.21
N GLU A 701 4.37 -18.41 -0.12
CA GLU A 701 5.44 -18.48 -1.12
C GLU A 701 6.69 -19.20 -0.56
N TYR A 702 7.47 -19.75 -1.47
CA TYR A 702 8.75 -20.38 -1.16
C TYR A 702 9.89 -19.36 -1.34
N PRO A 703 10.97 -19.37 -0.50
CA PRO A 703 11.26 -20.35 0.56
C PRO A 703 10.61 -20.00 1.91
N SER A 704 9.86 -20.99 2.43
CA SER A 704 9.21 -20.90 3.75
C SER A 704 9.21 -22.27 4.42
N HIS A 705 9.34 -22.28 5.75
CA HIS A 705 9.30 -23.46 6.60
C HIS A 705 8.31 -23.23 7.75
N LEU A 706 7.71 -24.29 8.29
CA LEU A 706 6.91 -24.19 9.50
C LEU A 706 7.76 -24.59 10.69
N ILE A 707 7.66 -23.85 11.77
CA ILE A 707 8.23 -24.18 13.07
C ILE A 707 7.06 -24.38 14.04
N LEU A 708 6.89 -25.59 14.52
CA LEU A 708 5.88 -25.91 15.52
C LEU A 708 6.57 -26.04 16.86
N THR A 709 6.22 -25.18 17.82
CA THR A 709 6.78 -25.11 19.17
C THR A 709 5.75 -25.57 20.19
N LEU A 710 6.14 -26.47 21.07
CA LEU A 710 5.39 -26.85 22.27
C LEU A 710 6.05 -26.18 23.47
N THR A 711 5.31 -25.33 24.15
CA THR A 711 5.65 -24.77 25.45
C THR A 711 4.83 -25.43 26.52
N ALA A 712 5.48 -25.96 27.54
CA ALA A 712 4.86 -26.50 28.75
C ALA A 712 5.13 -25.53 29.91
N THR A 713 4.11 -25.28 30.72
CA THR A 713 4.20 -24.47 31.93
C THR A 713 3.73 -25.30 33.10
N ASP A 714 4.54 -25.36 34.16
CA ASP A 714 4.21 -26.10 35.40
C ASP A 714 3.22 -25.34 36.29
N SER A 715 2.90 -25.89 37.44
CA SER A 715 1.96 -25.30 38.39
C SER A 715 2.44 -24.01 39.03
N ASP A 716 3.75 -23.78 39.05
CA ASP A 716 4.42 -22.62 39.66
C ASP A 716 4.81 -21.53 38.62
N GLY A 717 4.49 -21.77 37.33
CA GLY A 717 4.67 -20.80 36.27
C GLY A 717 5.99 -20.88 35.50
N LEU A 718 6.88 -21.87 35.82
CA LEU A 718 8.06 -22.11 35.00
C LEU A 718 7.67 -22.75 33.67
N ALA A 719 8.30 -22.30 32.62
CA ALA A 719 8.01 -22.77 31.27
C ALA A 719 9.28 -23.29 30.57
N ALA A 720 9.09 -24.31 29.75
CA ALA A 720 10.09 -24.77 28.80
C ALA A 720 9.50 -25.12 27.47
N SER A 721 10.28 -25.00 26.41
CA SER A 721 9.79 -25.19 25.03
C SER A 721 10.66 -26.18 24.27
N THR A 722 10.03 -26.87 23.33
CA THR A 722 10.69 -27.69 22.30
C THR A 722 10.02 -27.44 20.96
N SER A 723 10.76 -27.51 19.85
CA SER A 723 10.20 -27.21 18.52
C SER A 723 10.60 -28.23 17.47
N VAL A 724 9.81 -28.30 16.41
CA VAL A 724 10.08 -29.09 15.21
C VAL A 724 9.89 -28.23 13.97
N GLN A 725 10.89 -28.24 13.10
CA GLN A 725 10.80 -27.61 11.77
C GLN A 725 10.20 -28.59 10.77
N LEU A 726 9.28 -28.10 9.93
CA LEU A 726 8.63 -28.88 8.86
C LEU A 726 8.88 -28.19 7.52
N ASP A 727 9.47 -28.92 6.60
CA ASP A 727 9.81 -28.42 5.28
C ASP A 727 8.65 -28.58 4.29
N PRO A 728 8.42 -27.63 3.37
CA PRO A 728 7.37 -27.78 2.37
C PRO A 728 7.77 -28.73 1.25
N LYS A 729 6.77 -29.38 0.63
CA LYS A 729 6.88 -29.99 -0.68
C LYS A 729 6.92 -28.91 -1.76
N THR A 730 7.94 -28.90 -2.57
CA THR A 730 8.12 -27.88 -3.62
C THR A 730 7.94 -28.45 -5.02
N VAL A 731 7.63 -27.57 -5.96
CA VAL A 731 7.53 -27.87 -7.38
C VAL A 731 8.06 -26.69 -8.21
N ASN A 732 8.65 -26.97 -9.36
CA ASN A 732 9.06 -25.94 -10.31
C ASN A 732 7.96 -25.64 -11.31
N LEU A 733 7.56 -24.38 -11.39
CA LEU A 733 6.65 -23.86 -12.40
C LEU A 733 7.44 -23.07 -13.44
N THR A 734 7.17 -23.34 -14.72
CA THR A 734 7.83 -22.66 -15.83
C THR A 734 6.86 -21.75 -16.56
N LEU A 735 7.25 -20.51 -16.75
CA LEU A 735 6.53 -19.56 -17.58
C LEU A 735 7.29 -19.33 -18.88
N GLN A 736 6.56 -19.43 -20.00
CA GLN A 736 7.12 -19.15 -21.32
C GLN A 736 6.15 -18.34 -22.17
N SER A 737 6.67 -17.68 -23.19
CA SER A 737 5.86 -16.92 -24.13
C SER A 737 6.09 -17.37 -25.57
N VAL A 738 5.15 -17.12 -26.43
CA VAL A 738 5.26 -17.24 -27.87
C VAL A 738 4.92 -15.88 -28.50
N PRO A 739 5.92 -15.20 -29.08
CA PRO A 739 7.35 -15.57 -29.18
C PRO A 739 8.06 -15.54 -27.82
N ALA A 740 9.15 -16.30 -27.70
CA ALA A 740 9.98 -16.30 -26.50
C ALA A 740 10.70 -14.95 -26.32
N GLY A 741 11.06 -14.61 -25.07
CA GLY A 741 11.78 -13.39 -24.72
C GLY A 741 10.87 -12.23 -24.29
N LEU A 742 9.55 -12.39 -24.31
CA LEU A 742 8.63 -11.42 -23.74
C LEU A 742 8.61 -11.52 -22.21
N GLN A 743 8.25 -10.42 -21.55
CA GLN A 743 8.13 -10.36 -20.10
C GLN A 743 6.83 -11.03 -19.65
N LEU A 744 6.90 -11.80 -18.58
CA LEU A 744 5.75 -12.27 -17.83
C LEU A 744 5.98 -11.98 -16.35
N VAL A 745 4.90 -11.83 -15.61
CA VAL A 745 4.93 -11.58 -14.17
C VAL A 745 4.45 -12.83 -13.44
N PHE A 746 5.18 -13.20 -12.41
CA PHE A 746 4.85 -14.27 -11.50
C PHE A 746 4.96 -13.76 -10.07
N ASN A 747 3.84 -13.73 -9.34
CA ASN A 747 3.76 -13.16 -7.98
C ASN A 747 4.51 -11.82 -7.89
N ASP A 748 4.13 -10.84 -8.74
CA ASP A 748 4.68 -9.48 -8.82
C ASP A 748 6.13 -9.36 -9.31
N VAL A 749 6.80 -10.47 -9.60
CA VAL A 749 8.16 -10.47 -10.15
C VAL A 749 8.13 -10.66 -11.66
N SER A 750 8.55 -9.65 -12.41
CA SER A 750 8.66 -9.68 -13.87
C SER A 750 9.97 -10.35 -14.31
N ALA A 751 9.88 -11.23 -15.32
CA ALA A 751 11.07 -11.83 -15.92
C ALA A 751 10.86 -12.12 -17.40
N SER A 752 11.98 -12.13 -18.17
CA SER A 752 11.99 -12.55 -19.58
C SER A 752 11.84 -14.06 -19.70
N THR A 753 10.95 -14.48 -20.58
CA THR A 753 10.66 -15.91 -20.81
C THR A 753 11.70 -16.62 -21.68
N PRO A 754 11.95 -17.93 -21.47
CA PRO A 754 11.36 -18.77 -20.42
C PRO A 754 12.06 -18.58 -19.07
N PHE A 755 11.32 -18.69 -17.97
CA PHE A 755 11.91 -18.75 -16.64
C PHE A 755 11.11 -19.70 -15.74
N SER A 756 11.73 -20.17 -14.66
CA SER A 756 11.10 -21.08 -13.70
C SER A 756 11.16 -20.50 -12.29
N ARG A 757 10.19 -20.89 -11.48
CA ARG A 757 10.09 -20.56 -10.06
C ARG A 757 9.79 -21.81 -9.26
N THR A 758 10.51 -21.99 -8.15
CA THR A 758 10.20 -23.01 -7.17
C THR A 758 9.11 -22.46 -6.25
N VAL A 759 8.04 -23.21 -6.07
CA VAL A 759 6.90 -22.84 -5.21
C VAL A 759 6.47 -24.04 -4.38
N ILE A 760 5.70 -23.80 -3.33
CA ILE A 760 5.11 -24.84 -2.50
C ILE A 760 3.98 -25.53 -3.28
N VAL A 761 3.93 -26.85 -3.26
CA VAL A 761 2.84 -27.63 -3.89
C VAL A 761 1.50 -27.20 -3.29
N GLY A 762 0.53 -26.95 -4.15
CA GLY A 762 -0.82 -26.51 -3.72
C GLY A 762 -0.93 -25.01 -3.45
N SER A 763 0.19 -24.26 -3.43
CA SER A 763 0.15 -22.82 -3.22
C SER A 763 -0.55 -22.07 -4.35
N THR A 764 -1.17 -20.99 -3.98
CA THR A 764 -1.84 -20.07 -4.88
C THR A 764 -0.84 -19.06 -5.42
N ASN A 765 -0.73 -18.96 -6.74
CA ASN A 765 0.22 -18.06 -7.40
C ASN A 765 -0.50 -17.25 -8.47
N VAL A 766 -0.02 -16.05 -8.75
CA VAL A 766 -0.60 -15.18 -9.77
C VAL A 766 0.32 -15.13 -10.99
N VAL A 767 -0.24 -15.36 -12.17
CA VAL A 767 0.47 -15.19 -13.43
C VAL A 767 -0.16 -14.06 -14.23
N THR A 768 0.67 -13.12 -14.68
CA THR A 768 0.21 -11.97 -15.47
C THR A 768 1.02 -11.82 -16.73
N ALA A 769 0.30 -11.65 -17.84
CA ALA A 769 0.87 -11.36 -19.13
C ALA A 769 0.61 -9.88 -19.47
N PRO A 770 1.62 -9.00 -19.56
CA PRO A 770 1.41 -7.61 -19.98
C PRO A 770 0.59 -7.52 -21.27
N ALA A 771 -0.35 -6.56 -21.34
CA ALA A 771 -1.30 -6.46 -22.45
C ALA A 771 -0.59 -6.20 -23.79
N VAL A 772 0.41 -5.34 -23.77
CA VAL A 772 1.22 -4.95 -24.93
C VAL A 772 2.69 -5.00 -24.54
N GLN A 773 3.52 -5.48 -25.43
CA GLN A 773 4.97 -5.55 -25.22
C GLN A 773 5.72 -5.33 -26.54
N THR A 774 6.98 -4.91 -26.42
CA THR A 774 7.89 -4.79 -27.57
C THR A 774 9.04 -5.79 -27.42
N LEU A 775 9.32 -6.55 -28.49
CA LEU A 775 10.46 -7.45 -28.56
C LEU A 775 11.19 -7.20 -29.88
N ALA A 776 12.49 -6.89 -29.81
CA ALA A 776 13.33 -6.57 -30.98
C ALA A 776 12.69 -5.53 -31.92
N GLY A 777 12.11 -4.46 -31.35
CA GLY A 777 11.45 -3.38 -32.10
C GLY A 777 10.08 -3.73 -32.69
N LYS A 778 9.53 -4.91 -32.42
CA LYS A 778 8.19 -5.32 -32.87
C LYS A 778 7.23 -5.34 -31.71
N GLY A 779 6.08 -4.68 -31.87
CA GLY A 779 5.00 -4.69 -30.87
C GLY A 779 4.21 -6.00 -30.91
N TYR A 780 3.80 -6.46 -29.74
CA TYR A 780 3.01 -7.67 -29.54
C TYR A 780 1.86 -7.39 -28.55
N VAL A 781 0.69 -7.98 -28.83
CA VAL A 781 -0.47 -7.91 -27.95
C VAL A 781 -0.79 -9.31 -27.40
N PHE A 782 -1.17 -9.40 -26.15
CA PHE A 782 -1.56 -10.64 -25.51
C PHE A 782 -2.75 -11.28 -26.22
N LYS A 783 -2.73 -12.60 -26.43
CA LYS A 783 -3.80 -13.39 -27.02
C LYS A 783 -4.47 -14.30 -26.01
N SER A 784 -3.72 -15.17 -25.39
CA SER A 784 -4.25 -16.18 -24.48
C SER A 784 -3.12 -16.87 -23.69
N TRP A 785 -3.48 -17.41 -22.55
CA TRP A 785 -2.70 -18.39 -21.84
C TRP A 785 -3.00 -19.81 -22.33
N SER A 786 -2.10 -20.76 -22.04
CA SER A 786 -2.24 -22.20 -22.40
C SER A 786 -3.35 -22.90 -21.64
N ASP A 787 -3.71 -22.43 -20.45
CA ASP A 787 -4.80 -22.91 -19.61
C ASP A 787 -6.12 -22.18 -19.84
N ALA A 788 -6.17 -21.29 -20.82
CA ALA A 788 -7.29 -20.43 -21.13
C ALA A 788 -7.69 -19.43 -20.02
N GLY A 789 -6.83 -19.21 -19.03
CA GLY A 789 -7.00 -18.22 -17.98
C GLY A 789 -7.06 -16.79 -18.53
N ALA A 790 -7.57 -15.87 -17.71
CA ALA A 790 -7.56 -14.42 -17.99
C ALA A 790 -6.12 -13.91 -18.13
N ARG A 791 -5.93 -12.69 -18.66
CA ARG A 791 -4.60 -12.10 -18.85
C ARG A 791 -3.79 -12.07 -17.54
N SER A 792 -4.41 -11.74 -16.44
CA SER A 792 -3.94 -11.95 -15.07
C SER A 792 -4.90 -12.91 -14.40
N HIS A 793 -4.40 -13.98 -13.81
CA HIS A 793 -5.21 -14.97 -13.12
C HIS A 793 -4.39 -15.78 -12.14
N THR A 794 -5.09 -16.39 -11.22
CA THR A 794 -4.52 -17.25 -10.20
C THR A 794 -4.36 -18.67 -10.72
N ILE A 795 -3.23 -19.28 -10.40
CA ILE A 795 -2.95 -20.70 -10.63
C ILE A 795 -2.64 -21.40 -9.32
N LYS A 796 -3.01 -22.66 -9.19
CA LYS A 796 -2.55 -23.51 -8.08
C LYS A 796 -1.36 -24.35 -8.51
N ALA A 797 -0.32 -24.37 -7.70
CA ALA A 797 0.87 -25.16 -7.95
C ALA A 797 0.56 -26.66 -7.92
N PRO A 798 0.72 -27.39 -9.05
CA PRO A 798 0.43 -28.82 -9.11
C PRO A 798 1.51 -29.63 -8.37
N ALA A 799 1.26 -30.92 -8.17
CA ALA A 799 2.21 -31.82 -7.51
C ALA A 799 3.44 -32.20 -8.39
N ALA A 800 3.39 -31.91 -9.69
CA ALA A 800 4.46 -32.16 -10.65
C ALA A 800 4.82 -30.88 -11.41
N PRO A 801 6.05 -30.72 -11.91
CA PRO A 801 6.45 -29.57 -12.71
C PRO A 801 5.48 -29.30 -13.86
N ALA A 802 5.12 -28.03 -14.03
CA ALA A 802 4.17 -27.61 -15.06
C ALA A 802 4.64 -26.33 -15.76
N THR A 803 4.09 -26.10 -16.97
CA THR A 803 4.46 -24.97 -17.81
C THR A 803 3.20 -24.22 -18.24
N TRP A 804 3.23 -22.90 -18.05
CA TRP A 804 2.22 -21.97 -18.58
C TRP A 804 2.81 -21.17 -19.72
N THR A 805 2.09 -21.12 -20.83
CA THR A 805 2.53 -20.44 -22.04
C THR A 805 1.61 -19.27 -22.37
N ALA A 806 2.14 -18.07 -22.36
CA ALA A 806 1.44 -16.88 -22.85
C ALA A 806 1.67 -16.72 -24.34
N THR A 807 0.61 -16.74 -25.13
CA THR A 807 0.65 -16.52 -26.57
C THR A 807 0.36 -15.06 -26.87
N TYR A 808 1.22 -14.46 -27.67
CA TYR A 808 1.06 -13.09 -28.16
C TYR A 808 0.95 -13.06 -29.67
N LEU A 809 0.24 -12.09 -30.17
CA LEU A 809 0.18 -11.78 -31.59
C LEU A 809 0.93 -10.48 -31.87
N PRO A 810 1.53 -10.31 -33.06
CA PRO A 810 2.04 -8.99 -33.45
C PRO A 810 0.94 -7.92 -33.29
N SER A 811 1.29 -6.75 -32.77
CA SER A 811 0.36 -5.63 -32.55
C SER A 811 -0.24 -5.11 -33.85
N SER A 812 0.42 -5.36 -34.95
CA SER A 812 -0.11 -5.10 -36.29
C SER A 812 0.23 -6.26 -37.23
N PHE A 813 -0.57 -6.42 -38.26
CA PHE A 813 -0.31 -7.33 -39.37
C PHE A 813 -0.70 -6.69 -40.70
N THR A 814 -0.05 -7.10 -41.77
CA THR A 814 -0.29 -6.57 -43.10
C THR A 814 -1.09 -7.57 -43.91
N VAL A 815 -2.09 -7.05 -44.59
CA VAL A 815 -2.93 -7.78 -45.55
C VAL A 815 -2.69 -7.20 -46.92
N THR A 816 -2.43 -8.04 -47.93
CA THR A 816 -2.36 -7.64 -49.32
C THR A 816 -3.72 -7.87 -50.01
N PRO A 817 -4.04 -7.16 -51.11
CA PRO A 817 -5.35 -7.33 -51.75
C PRO A 817 -5.48 -8.72 -52.36
N VAL A 818 -6.64 -9.33 -52.19
CA VAL A 818 -7.04 -10.58 -52.85
C VAL A 818 -7.45 -10.33 -54.30
N ALA A 819 -7.74 -9.08 -54.66
CA ALA A 819 -8.01 -8.63 -56.01
C ALA A 819 -7.80 -7.12 -56.11
N ASP A 820 -7.25 -6.65 -57.19
CA ASP A 820 -7.21 -5.24 -57.49
C ASP A 820 -7.36 -4.97 -59.00
N ALA A 821 -7.87 -3.82 -59.37
CA ALA A 821 -8.03 -3.43 -60.75
C ALA A 821 -8.30 -1.92 -60.85
N TYR A 822 -7.95 -1.32 -61.94
CA TYR A 822 -8.55 -0.01 -62.27
C TYR A 822 -9.56 -0.11 -63.39
N VAL A 823 -10.43 0.85 -63.51
CA VAL A 823 -11.44 0.96 -64.52
C VAL A 823 -11.43 2.36 -65.11
N LYS A 824 -11.73 2.50 -66.43
CA LYS A 824 -11.62 3.75 -67.18
C LYS A 824 -12.88 4.05 -67.97
N SER A 825 -13.42 5.28 -67.87
CA SER A 825 -14.64 5.69 -68.54
C SER A 825 -14.50 5.76 -70.03
N THR A 826 -13.29 6.05 -70.51
CA THR A 826 -13.02 6.16 -71.98
C THR A 826 -12.95 4.81 -72.72
N THR A 827 -12.83 3.71 -71.91
CA THR A 827 -12.86 2.32 -72.39
C THR A 827 -13.78 1.48 -71.49
N PRO A 828 -15.09 1.75 -71.49
CA PRO A 828 -16.01 1.33 -70.45
C PRO A 828 -16.22 -0.18 -70.35
N GLY A 829 -15.96 -0.96 -71.36
CA GLY A 829 -16.04 -2.42 -71.38
C GLY A 829 -14.70 -3.15 -71.12
N THR A 830 -13.60 -2.41 -71.03
CA THR A 830 -12.27 -3.01 -70.85
C THR A 830 -11.96 -3.29 -69.40
N ASN A 831 -11.45 -4.49 -69.11
CA ASN A 831 -10.94 -4.88 -67.80
C ASN A 831 -9.44 -4.60 -67.68
N TYR A 832 -8.97 -4.12 -66.57
CA TYR A 832 -7.57 -3.81 -66.27
C TYR A 832 -7.09 -4.52 -65.02
N GLY A 833 -7.61 -5.67 -64.65
CA GLY A 833 -7.25 -6.41 -63.47
C GLY A 833 -5.87 -7.10 -63.51
N LYS A 834 -5.20 -7.11 -64.71
CA LYS A 834 -3.83 -7.59 -64.83
C LYS A 834 -2.79 -6.48 -65.05
N ALA A 835 -3.21 -5.25 -64.82
CA ALA A 835 -2.31 -4.11 -65.01
C ALA A 835 -1.35 -3.96 -63.83
N THR A 836 -0.06 -3.69 -64.09
CA THR A 836 0.96 -3.43 -63.07
C THR A 836 0.80 -2.10 -62.35
N SER A 837 -0.23 -1.33 -62.66
CA SER A 837 -0.53 -0.05 -62.01
C SER A 837 -2.00 0.11 -61.69
N LEU A 838 -2.29 0.67 -60.55
CA LEU A 838 -3.59 1.21 -60.15
C LEU A 838 -3.62 2.70 -60.47
N ARG A 839 -4.72 3.20 -61.04
CA ARG A 839 -4.82 4.59 -61.49
C ARG A 839 -6.02 5.28 -60.91
N ALA A 840 -5.88 6.50 -60.45
CA ALA A 840 -6.94 7.32 -59.91
C ALA A 840 -6.93 8.69 -60.54
N LEU A 841 -8.05 9.04 -61.22
CA LEU A 841 -8.23 10.32 -61.86
C LEU A 841 -9.70 10.78 -61.67
N THR A 842 -9.91 12.05 -61.40
CA THR A 842 -11.26 12.60 -61.20
C THR A 842 -12.15 12.23 -62.41
N SER A 843 -13.31 11.69 -62.17
CA SER A 843 -14.35 11.29 -63.12
C SER A 843 -13.99 10.24 -64.19
N GLN A 844 -12.72 10.02 -64.52
CA GLN A 844 -12.33 9.16 -65.65
C GLN A 844 -11.76 7.79 -65.25
N THR A 845 -11.08 7.67 -64.10
CA THR A 845 -10.42 6.43 -63.71
C THR A 845 -10.56 6.21 -62.21
N ARG A 846 -10.89 4.99 -61.82
CA ARG A 846 -11.00 4.55 -60.42
C ARG A 846 -10.27 3.23 -60.24
N SER A 847 -9.60 3.06 -59.10
CA SER A 847 -9.02 1.79 -58.72
C SER A 847 -9.78 1.13 -57.59
N TYR A 848 -9.92 -0.17 -57.67
CA TYR A 848 -10.60 -1.03 -56.66
C TYR A 848 -9.61 -1.99 -56.09
N LEU A 849 -9.57 -2.08 -54.72
CA LEU A 849 -8.71 -2.98 -53.99
C LEU A 849 -9.60 -3.79 -53.03
N LYS A 850 -9.54 -5.11 -53.11
CA LYS A 850 -10.29 -5.99 -52.26
C LYS A 850 -9.36 -6.65 -51.26
N PHE A 851 -9.56 -6.41 -49.96
CA PHE A 851 -8.82 -7.02 -48.87
C PHE A 851 -9.74 -7.95 -48.09
N THR A 852 -9.17 -9.06 -47.57
CA THR A 852 -9.86 -9.94 -46.64
C THR A 852 -9.08 -9.96 -45.32
N ILE A 853 -9.66 -9.37 -44.29
CA ILE A 853 -9.11 -9.35 -42.94
C ILE A 853 -9.63 -10.58 -42.20
N SER A 854 -8.71 -11.31 -41.58
CA SER A 854 -8.99 -12.45 -40.67
C SER A 854 -8.02 -12.44 -39.51
N GLY A 855 -8.38 -13.11 -38.41
CA GLY A 855 -7.51 -13.25 -37.22
C GLY A 855 -7.58 -12.07 -36.25
N LEU A 856 -8.55 -11.17 -36.39
CA LEU A 856 -8.91 -10.24 -35.33
C LEU A 856 -9.74 -10.99 -34.28
N THR A 857 -9.34 -10.88 -33.02
CA THR A 857 -10.05 -11.40 -31.85
C THR A 857 -10.84 -10.30 -31.11
N ALA A 858 -10.56 -9.05 -31.43
CA ALA A 858 -11.26 -7.85 -30.98
C ALA A 858 -11.33 -6.84 -32.17
N PRO A 859 -12.13 -5.80 -32.10
CA PRO A 859 -12.14 -4.75 -33.11
C PRO A 859 -10.75 -4.16 -33.34
N ALA A 860 -10.39 -3.92 -34.62
CA ALA A 860 -9.13 -3.26 -34.93
C ALA A 860 -9.13 -1.83 -34.35
N LYS A 861 -8.02 -1.45 -33.74
CA LYS A 861 -7.83 -0.10 -33.17
C LYS A 861 -7.60 0.95 -34.26
N ASP A 862 -6.83 0.58 -35.26
CA ASP A 862 -6.49 1.44 -36.38
C ASP A 862 -6.22 0.62 -37.65
N VAL A 863 -6.48 1.18 -38.80
CA VAL A 863 -6.20 0.57 -40.11
C VAL A 863 -5.60 1.60 -41.06
N ARG A 864 -4.43 1.26 -41.64
CA ARG A 864 -3.73 2.14 -42.59
C ARG A 864 -3.57 1.48 -43.92
N LEU A 865 -4.01 2.17 -44.96
CA LEU A 865 -3.79 1.77 -46.36
C LEU A 865 -2.45 2.32 -46.84
N ARG A 866 -1.54 1.46 -47.32
CA ARG A 866 -0.27 1.85 -47.92
C ARG A 866 -0.24 1.53 -49.39
N LEU A 867 0.12 2.52 -50.19
CA LEU A 867 0.17 2.43 -51.63
C LEU A 867 1.54 2.91 -52.11
N TRP A 868 2.23 2.10 -52.90
CA TRP A 868 3.49 2.52 -53.52
C TRP A 868 3.20 3.43 -54.69
N VAL A 869 3.69 4.65 -54.64
CA VAL A 869 3.40 5.68 -55.70
C VAL A 869 4.35 5.48 -56.85
N THR A 870 3.77 5.27 -58.06
CA THR A 870 4.52 5.15 -59.32
C THR A 870 4.42 6.38 -60.21
N ASN A 871 3.36 7.18 -60.04
CA ASN A 871 3.22 8.51 -60.66
C ASN A 871 2.70 9.50 -59.60
N PRO A 872 3.39 10.64 -59.40
CA PRO A 872 3.08 11.55 -58.30
C PRO A 872 1.79 12.32 -58.58
N SER A 873 1.15 12.84 -57.51
CA SER A 873 0.04 13.79 -57.61
C SER A 873 -0.02 14.63 -56.35
N SER A 874 0.06 15.93 -56.48
CA SER A 874 -0.06 16.86 -55.38
C SER A 874 -1.48 16.88 -54.77
N SER A 875 -2.48 16.66 -55.59
CA SER A 875 -3.88 16.59 -55.17
C SER A 875 -4.27 15.25 -54.53
N GLY A 876 -3.54 14.18 -54.87
CA GLY A 876 -3.70 12.86 -54.27
C GLY A 876 -5.02 12.15 -54.57
N VAL A 877 -5.49 11.38 -53.62
CA VAL A 877 -6.68 10.52 -53.78
C VAL A 877 -7.67 10.61 -52.63
N ASP A 878 -8.92 10.39 -52.92
CA ASP A 878 -9.96 10.03 -51.97
C ASP A 878 -10.12 8.52 -51.89
N VAL A 879 -10.26 7.99 -50.69
CA VAL A 879 -10.56 6.59 -50.42
C VAL A 879 -12.02 6.45 -50.03
N TYR A 880 -12.72 5.57 -50.67
CA TYR A 880 -14.11 5.22 -50.39
C TYR A 880 -14.21 3.74 -50.07
N ARG A 881 -15.17 3.34 -49.26
CA ARG A 881 -15.65 1.97 -49.22
C ARG A 881 -16.58 1.75 -50.42
N ALA A 882 -16.44 0.64 -51.12
CA ALA A 882 -17.35 0.32 -52.22
C ALA A 882 -18.76 -0.03 -51.68
N SER A 883 -19.77 0.19 -52.50
CA SER A 883 -21.15 -0.19 -52.15
C SER A 883 -21.37 -1.70 -52.05
N THR A 884 -20.52 -2.52 -52.62
CA THR A 884 -20.52 -3.98 -52.54
C THR A 884 -19.11 -4.54 -52.70
N ASN A 885 -18.87 -5.74 -52.14
CA ASN A 885 -17.65 -6.54 -52.32
C ASN A 885 -17.78 -7.56 -53.47
N SER A 886 -18.96 -7.61 -54.14
CA SER A 886 -19.27 -8.59 -55.21
C SER A 886 -18.72 -8.15 -56.53
N TRP A 887 -17.42 -8.35 -56.76
CA TRP A 887 -16.75 -8.14 -58.03
C TRP A 887 -15.56 -9.07 -58.17
N SER A 888 -15.07 -9.33 -59.35
CA SER A 888 -13.86 -10.07 -59.62
C SER A 888 -12.85 -9.21 -60.37
N GLU A 889 -11.56 -9.49 -60.17
CA GLU A 889 -10.46 -8.78 -60.76
C GLU A 889 -10.51 -8.78 -62.27
N THR A 890 -10.81 -9.94 -62.85
CA THR A 890 -10.90 -10.14 -64.29
C THR A 890 -12.27 -9.75 -64.88
N GLY A 891 -13.27 -9.48 -64.04
CA GLY A 891 -14.64 -9.13 -64.51
C GLY A 891 -15.04 -7.66 -64.33
N VAL A 892 -14.30 -6.90 -63.50
CA VAL A 892 -14.62 -5.51 -63.24
C VAL A 892 -14.27 -4.62 -64.42
N THR A 893 -15.22 -3.82 -64.89
CA THR A 893 -15.09 -2.81 -65.95
C THR A 893 -15.74 -1.50 -65.54
N TRP A 894 -15.59 -0.42 -66.28
CA TRP A 894 -16.27 0.82 -65.91
C TRP A 894 -17.79 0.65 -65.91
N GLN A 895 -18.36 -0.19 -66.76
CA GLN A 895 -19.83 -0.45 -66.86
C GLN A 895 -20.30 -1.32 -65.67
N HIS A 896 -19.48 -2.27 -65.21
CA HIS A 896 -19.83 -3.27 -64.17
C HIS A 896 -19.04 -3.09 -62.90
N LYS A 897 -18.65 -1.87 -62.53
CA LYS A 897 -17.92 -1.58 -61.31
C LYS A 897 -18.83 -1.41 -60.10
N PRO A 898 -18.44 -1.76 -58.91
CA PRO A 898 -19.12 -1.35 -57.68
C PRO A 898 -19.27 0.18 -57.58
N GLY A 899 -20.39 0.64 -57.05
CA GLY A 899 -20.61 2.04 -56.73
C GLY A 899 -19.68 2.55 -55.65
N LEU A 900 -19.53 3.87 -55.57
CA LEU A 900 -18.89 4.49 -54.38
C LEU A 900 -19.87 4.42 -53.22
N GLY A 901 -19.43 3.90 -52.12
CA GLY A 901 -20.11 3.93 -50.83
C GLY A 901 -19.63 5.09 -49.98
N VAL A 902 -19.38 4.79 -48.73
CA VAL A 902 -18.96 5.80 -47.74
C VAL A 902 -17.54 6.30 -48.06
N TRP A 903 -17.38 7.61 -48.05
CA TRP A 903 -16.07 8.25 -48.06
C TRP A 903 -15.36 7.97 -46.73
N LEU A 904 -14.08 7.60 -46.79
CA LEU A 904 -13.31 7.24 -45.62
C LEU A 904 -12.24 8.29 -45.28
N ARG A 905 -11.43 8.65 -46.28
CA ARG A 905 -10.32 9.57 -46.06
C ARG A 905 -9.80 10.16 -47.37
N SER A 906 -9.18 11.32 -47.31
CA SER A 906 -8.38 11.91 -48.40
C SER A 906 -6.89 11.87 -48.05
N ALA A 907 -6.06 11.64 -49.05
CA ALA A 907 -4.61 11.79 -48.94
C ALA A 907 -4.08 12.64 -50.09
N THR A 908 -3.17 13.55 -49.79
CA THR A 908 -2.50 14.47 -50.70
C THR A 908 -1.03 14.17 -50.81
N ASN A 909 -0.29 14.85 -51.69
CA ASN A 909 1.16 14.76 -51.83
C ASN A 909 1.70 13.34 -52.07
N ALA A 910 1.10 12.63 -53.03
CA ALA A 910 1.62 11.35 -53.47
C ALA A 910 2.97 11.55 -54.19
N VAL A 911 4.08 11.13 -53.62
CA VAL A 911 5.45 11.29 -54.10
C VAL A 911 5.94 9.99 -54.72
N ALA A 912 6.38 10.03 -55.96
CA ALA A 912 6.84 8.86 -56.70
C ALA A 912 8.04 8.17 -56.01
N GLY A 913 8.05 6.84 -56.03
CA GLY A 913 9.08 6.03 -55.40
C GLY A 913 8.98 5.96 -53.87
N THR A 914 7.85 6.35 -53.25
CA THR A 914 7.57 6.27 -51.86
C THR A 914 6.25 5.61 -51.53
N TRP A 915 6.09 5.18 -50.25
CA TRP A 915 4.81 4.71 -49.74
C TRP A 915 3.92 5.88 -49.32
N LEU A 916 2.76 6.03 -49.96
CA LEU A 916 1.68 6.87 -49.47
C LEU A 916 0.92 6.06 -48.40
N THR A 917 0.98 6.49 -47.15
CA THR A 917 0.22 5.89 -46.05
C THR A 917 -1.03 6.71 -45.77
N ILE A 918 -2.21 6.09 -45.83
CA ILE A 918 -3.50 6.69 -45.60
C ILE A 918 -4.12 6.08 -44.35
N ASP A 919 -4.29 6.87 -43.33
CA ASP A 919 -4.92 6.49 -42.11
C ASP A 919 -6.43 6.37 -42.32
N LEU A 920 -6.98 5.18 -42.20
CA LEU A 920 -8.41 4.92 -42.29
C LEU A 920 -9.09 4.87 -40.91
N GLY A 921 -8.30 4.98 -39.82
CA GLY A 921 -8.78 4.93 -38.44
C GLY A 921 -9.63 3.68 -38.18
N ARG A 922 -10.76 3.86 -37.53
CA ARG A 922 -11.72 2.79 -37.23
C ARG A 922 -12.74 2.54 -38.32
N ALA A 923 -12.54 2.97 -39.59
CA ALA A 923 -13.46 2.69 -40.67
C ALA A 923 -13.60 1.20 -41.01
N ILE A 924 -12.63 0.37 -40.57
CA ILE A 924 -12.64 -1.08 -40.74
C ILE A 924 -12.23 -1.69 -39.39
N THR A 925 -13.17 -2.28 -38.66
CA THR A 925 -12.96 -2.76 -37.31
C THR A 925 -13.05 -4.28 -37.15
N ALA A 926 -13.58 -5.02 -38.09
CA ALA A 926 -13.92 -6.44 -37.95
C ALA A 926 -13.27 -7.31 -39.04
N ASN A 927 -13.21 -8.59 -38.78
CA ASN A 927 -12.94 -9.58 -39.81
C ASN A 927 -13.95 -9.52 -40.94
N GLY A 928 -13.50 -9.68 -42.15
CA GLY A 928 -14.38 -9.61 -43.32
C GLY A 928 -13.66 -9.20 -44.59
N THR A 929 -14.41 -9.14 -45.69
CA THR A 929 -13.91 -8.68 -46.97
C THR A 929 -14.36 -7.23 -47.24
N TYR A 930 -13.40 -6.39 -47.60
CA TYR A 930 -13.59 -4.97 -47.80
C TYR A 930 -13.06 -4.56 -49.15
N THR A 931 -13.86 -3.82 -49.91
CA THR A 931 -13.40 -3.20 -51.14
C THR A 931 -13.23 -1.70 -50.94
N LEU A 932 -11.98 -1.25 -51.10
CA LEU A 932 -11.60 0.17 -51.11
C LEU A 932 -11.55 0.68 -52.53
N VAL A 933 -12.01 1.90 -52.74
CA VAL A 933 -12.00 2.54 -54.05
C VAL A 933 -11.17 3.81 -53.99
N LEU A 934 -10.17 3.90 -54.85
CA LEU A 934 -9.38 5.11 -55.01
C LEU A 934 -9.96 5.96 -56.15
N ARG A 935 -10.23 7.22 -55.81
CA ARG A 935 -10.71 8.25 -56.79
C ARG A 935 -9.72 9.42 -56.75
N GLY A 936 -9.21 9.83 -57.89
CA GLY A 936 -8.37 11.02 -57.98
C GLY A 936 -9.13 12.28 -57.60
N ARG A 937 -8.46 13.26 -57.02
CA ARG A 937 -9.02 14.53 -56.56
C ARG A 937 -8.92 15.65 -57.61
N SER A 938 -8.13 15.44 -58.64
CA SER A 938 -7.95 16.42 -59.75
C SER A 938 -7.77 15.70 -61.07
N SER A 939 -7.55 16.47 -62.12
CA SER A 939 -7.15 15.97 -63.46
C SER A 939 -5.69 15.48 -63.51
N ASP A 940 -4.92 15.69 -62.44
CA ASP A 940 -3.59 15.13 -62.26
C ASP A 940 -3.73 13.68 -61.68
N ALA A 941 -3.33 12.69 -62.49
CA ALA A 941 -3.55 11.29 -62.19
C ALA A 941 -2.52 10.75 -61.23
N ALA A 942 -2.97 10.23 -60.07
CA ALA A 942 -2.15 9.46 -59.16
C ALA A 942 -2.12 8.00 -59.62
N TRP A 943 -0.88 7.41 -59.70
CA TRP A 943 -0.74 5.99 -60.01
C TRP A 943 -0.01 5.29 -58.87
N PHE A 944 -0.42 4.06 -58.62
CA PHE A 944 0.14 3.21 -57.59
C PHE A 944 0.49 1.84 -58.17
N ALA A 945 1.44 1.17 -57.58
CA ALA A 945 1.74 -0.22 -57.90
C ALA A 945 0.53 -1.11 -57.58
N SER A 946 0.27 -2.10 -58.38
CA SER A 946 -0.79 -3.11 -58.18
C SER A 946 -0.21 -4.37 -57.53
N ARG A 947 -1.06 -5.31 -57.21
CA ARG A 947 -0.65 -6.63 -56.67
C ARG A 947 0.18 -7.48 -57.65
N GLU A 948 0.24 -7.10 -58.91
CA GLU A 948 1.08 -7.75 -59.91
C GLU A 948 2.56 -7.32 -59.87
N THR A 949 2.94 -6.46 -58.92
CA THR A 949 4.29 -5.93 -58.73
C THR A 949 4.91 -6.40 -57.44
N SER A 950 6.19 -6.07 -57.18
CA SER A 950 6.87 -6.31 -55.92
C SER A 950 6.47 -5.36 -54.80
N HIS A 951 5.62 -4.36 -55.10
CA HIS A 951 5.20 -3.34 -54.12
C HIS A 951 3.65 -3.35 -53.98
N ASP A 952 3.11 -4.52 -53.67
CA ASP A 952 1.66 -4.71 -53.46
C ASP A 952 1.07 -3.64 -52.55
N PRO A 953 -0.14 -3.18 -52.84
CA PRO A 953 -0.91 -2.40 -51.88
C PRO A 953 -1.03 -3.16 -50.54
N GLN A 954 -0.91 -2.44 -49.45
CA GLN A 954 -0.91 -3.03 -48.13
C GLN A 954 -2.02 -2.40 -47.29
N LEU A 955 -2.73 -3.25 -46.56
CA LEU A 955 -3.59 -2.82 -45.47
C LEU A 955 -2.99 -3.24 -44.15
N VAL A 956 -2.41 -2.30 -43.40
CA VAL A 956 -1.82 -2.55 -42.09
C VAL A 956 -2.91 -2.41 -41.06
N VAL A 957 -3.17 -3.48 -40.32
CA VAL A 957 -4.22 -3.58 -39.32
C VAL A 957 -3.59 -3.65 -37.93
N TYR A 958 -3.93 -2.72 -37.07
CA TYR A 958 -3.47 -2.66 -35.68
C TYR A 958 -4.54 -3.29 -34.77
N ARG A 959 -4.07 -4.15 -33.85
CA ARG A 959 -4.92 -4.86 -32.89
C ARG A 959 -5.08 -4.10 -31.61
#